data_1c950a8e3f9ea0629039755682f8e259
#
_entry.id   1c950a8e3f9ea0629039755682f8e259
#
_cell.length_a   1.000
_cell.length_b   1.000
_cell.length_c   1.000
_cell.angle_alpha   90.00
_cell.angle_beta   90.00
_cell.angle_gamma   90.00
#
_symmetry.space_group_name_H-M   'P 1'
#
loop_
_entity.id
_entity.type
_entity.pdbx_description
1 polymer ?
#
loop_
_entity_poly.entity_id
_entity_poly.type
_entity_poly.pdbx_seq_one_letter_code
_entity_poly.pdbx_strand_id
1 'polypeptide(L)'
;MEHATGPCWGPASATAENIAMRTDRGLGNIEIFRDRFGVPHVFADDLAGAYFGLGYCAAQDRPRTLPLHQLLVEGRLAERLGNRTLPDPELPFLDGLVATPFFRGYAEKSFRLTDLVGVDRWMRTFDYIGTAREGLSELGPRSQTILEAFCDGVNHCYRSTAAPSPVEEYRPETELAWWSQFEHTISMGFFISNAFVIAPSRTESGAVWIAGDPHYWFLDGHAEAHIACPELDLSGVWDGHVNLGMWGGTNRFIAMHLTAAGLEGSVVYRERVNPENRETYWDWRTSEYRRFASRQHEIRVAGGGGETFVARRSHHGPVIGEALVEGLPVAYTIRSPFLQRAGRRLEQHLELWTKRTAREFLDYLSKAEYVRGHRLAGDREGNIGYVCNGPVPVRSDALNWSAPVDGGIPEAEWSDQLWRPGASEYALPSLLNPECGFIQSANDPPWTTTVPSLVGRDFPRYLFPEGWRDLGTRGARQRQVLSQRGRLSREQAQALLLDVFVPRAHLGIAALRRRFEAERDRLPPLSAAAERLHALLASWDGRAEVGSVAMAIAFLLNRALENGLPAPVVRQFDDPQNDPELQEPTEFPTSAGAYARGLEQVAEKLLAEHGTLEKPWGEMHVLPRPRGDIGIPGGANALRALLGAWRGWWDVPEEVDSDGVQRVNFGSRTLRFSELGPQGTSVRSVTITGQIPAGEHPGSPHVTDQSELYARLELKHFPIERDEVEADARATDHVACNHGAFVRVERPRRA
;
A
#
# COMPACT_ATOMS: atom_id res chain seq x y z
N MET A 1 9.81 -41.11 -8.96
CA MET A 1 10.36 -40.03 -8.11
C MET A 1 9.19 -39.57 -7.29
N GLU A 2 9.22 -39.99 -6.02
CA GLU A 2 8.09 -39.93 -5.11
C GLU A 2 7.89 -38.47 -4.65
N HIS A 3 6.68 -37.97 -4.83
CA HIS A 3 6.23 -36.74 -4.19
C HIS A 3 6.08 -37.00 -2.70
N ALA A 4 6.96 -36.43 -1.90
CA ALA A 4 6.79 -36.37 -0.45
C ALA A 4 5.60 -35.45 -0.15
N THR A 5 4.46 -36.07 0.14
CA THR A 5 3.29 -35.40 0.72
C THR A 5 3.68 -34.96 2.13
N GLY A 6 3.76 -33.66 2.33
CA GLY A 6 3.86 -33.06 3.67
C GLY A 6 2.65 -33.46 4.53
N PRO A 7 2.75 -33.40 5.85
CA PRO A 7 1.72 -33.92 6.74
C PRO A 7 0.39 -33.21 6.50
N CYS A 8 -0.61 -33.98 6.08
CA CYS A 8 -2.01 -33.57 6.05
C CYS A 8 -2.42 -33.19 7.49
N TRP A 9 -2.85 -31.96 7.67
CA TRP A 9 -3.51 -31.49 8.87
C TRP A 9 -4.88 -32.19 8.95
N GLY A 10 -4.97 -33.26 9.73
CA GLY A 10 -6.24 -33.88 10.05
C GLY A 10 -7.07 -32.97 10.95
N PRO A 11 -8.41 -33.04 10.89
CA PRO A 11 -9.27 -32.24 11.74
C PRO A 11 -9.02 -32.63 13.19
N ALA A 12 -8.45 -31.74 14.00
CA ALA A 12 -8.53 -31.85 15.44
C ALA A 12 -10.00 -31.69 15.80
N SER A 13 -10.63 -32.72 16.34
CA SER A 13 -11.95 -32.63 16.96
C SER A 13 -11.83 -31.75 18.21
N ALA A 14 -11.98 -30.45 18.02
CA ALA A 14 -12.11 -29.52 19.12
C ALA A 14 -13.54 -29.64 19.63
N THR A 15 -13.72 -30.44 20.71
CA THR A 15 -14.82 -30.20 21.64
C THR A 15 -14.76 -28.75 22.05
N ALA A 16 -15.92 -28.06 22.01
CA ALA A 16 -16.07 -26.69 22.45
C ALA A 16 -15.63 -26.56 23.91
N GLU A 17 -14.32 -26.36 24.11
CA GLU A 17 -13.81 -25.95 25.42
C GLU A 17 -14.02 -24.46 25.55
N ASN A 18 -14.79 -24.09 26.57
CA ASN A 18 -14.91 -22.73 27.08
C ASN A 18 -13.51 -22.18 27.37
N ILE A 19 -12.92 -21.46 26.45
CA ILE A 19 -11.68 -20.73 26.69
C ILE A 19 -12.10 -19.41 27.36
N ALA A 20 -12.38 -19.47 28.66
CA ALA A 20 -12.24 -18.29 29.50
C ALA A 20 -10.73 -17.99 29.51
N MET A 21 -10.27 -17.15 28.62
CA MET A 21 -8.86 -16.72 28.59
C MET A 21 -8.60 -15.88 29.83
N ARG A 22 -8.29 -16.54 30.94
CA ARG A 22 -7.58 -15.94 32.05
C ARG A 22 -6.12 -15.88 31.61
N THR A 23 -5.68 -14.74 31.11
CA THR A 23 -4.25 -14.49 31.05
C THR A 23 -3.73 -14.21 32.46
N ASP A 24 -2.46 -14.48 32.72
CA ASP A 24 -1.83 -14.18 34.02
C ASP A 24 -1.90 -12.67 34.40
N ARG A 25 -2.29 -11.81 33.46
CA ARG A 25 -2.46 -10.34 33.64
C ARG A 25 -3.89 -9.91 33.97
N GLY A 26 -4.84 -10.85 34.10
CA GLY A 26 -6.22 -10.55 34.49
C GLY A 26 -7.02 -9.79 33.42
N LEU A 27 -6.76 -10.05 32.14
CA LEU A 27 -7.56 -9.50 31.02
C LEU A 27 -9.02 -9.93 31.18
N GLY A 28 -9.95 -9.00 30.87
CA GLY A 28 -11.40 -9.23 30.87
C GLY A 28 -11.86 -10.27 29.85
N ASN A 29 -13.17 -10.35 29.62
CA ASN A 29 -13.72 -11.24 28.60
C ASN A 29 -13.28 -10.76 27.20
N ILE A 30 -12.90 -11.69 26.35
CA ILE A 30 -12.57 -11.47 24.94
C ILE A 30 -13.40 -12.42 24.09
N GLU A 31 -14.18 -11.88 23.18
CA GLU A 31 -14.99 -12.64 22.25
C GLU A 31 -14.56 -12.30 20.82
N ILE A 32 -14.24 -13.31 20.03
CA ILE A 32 -13.82 -13.18 18.64
C ILE A 32 -14.86 -13.85 17.75
N PHE A 33 -15.45 -13.07 16.86
CA PHE A 33 -16.34 -13.56 15.82
C PHE A 33 -15.65 -13.41 14.47
N ARG A 34 -15.97 -14.30 13.55
CA ARG A 34 -15.61 -14.11 12.14
C ARG A 34 -16.88 -14.02 11.32
N ASP A 35 -16.97 -12.98 10.49
CA ASP A 35 -18.07 -12.82 9.57
C ASP A 35 -18.02 -13.85 8.44
N ARG A 36 -19.00 -13.84 7.55
CA ARG A 36 -19.07 -14.76 6.39
C ARG A 36 -17.90 -14.67 5.43
N PHE A 37 -17.07 -13.63 5.52
CA PHE A 37 -15.86 -13.42 4.72
C PHE A 37 -14.57 -13.66 5.51
N GLY A 38 -14.70 -14.18 6.72
CA GLY A 38 -13.58 -14.50 7.60
C GLY A 38 -12.96 -13.28 8.32
N VAL A 39 -13.56 -12.10 8.21
CA VAL A 39 -13.07 -10.89 8.88
C VAL A 39 -13.20 -11.05 10.40
N PRO A 40 -12.14 -10.82 11.17
CA PRO A 40 -12.22 -10.91 12.63
C PRO A 40 -12.88 -9.67 13.23
N HIS A 41 -13.82 -9.91 14.15
CA HIS A 41 -14.46 -8.92 15.01
C HIS A 41 -14.17 -9.30 16.47
N VAL A 42 -13.39 -8.48 17.15
CA VAL A 42 -12.97 -8.69 18.53
C VAL A 42 -13.76 -7.77 19.45
N PHE A 43 -14.52 -8.34 20.38
CA PHE A 43 -15.21 -7.61 21.44
C PHE A 43 -14.55 -7.92 22.78
N ALA A 44 -14.16 -6.89 23.53
CA ALA A 44 -13.46 -7.06 24.79
C ALA A 44 -13.93 -6.08 25.87
N ASP A 45 -13.66 -6.43 27.13
CA ASP A 45 -14.02 -5.59 28.27
C ASP A 45 -13.12 -4.35 28.41
N ASP A 46 -11.93 -4.39 27.81
CA ASP A 46 -10.94 -3.30 27.85
C ASP A 46 -10.04 -3.27 26.62
N LEU A 47 -9.23 -2.22 26.53
CA LEU A 47 -8.32 -1.97 25.41
C LEU A 47 -7.25 -3.07 25.27
N ALA A 48 -6.72 -3.57 26.37
CA ALA A 48 -5.72 -4.63 26.35
C ALA A 48 -6.33 -5.94 25.80
N GLY A 49 -7.55 -6.29 26.21
CA GLY A 49 -8.29 -7.43 25.68
C GLY A 49 -8.56 -7.30 24.18
N ALA A 50 -8.93 -6.12 23.71
CA ALA A 50 -9.17 -5.87 22.28
C ALA A 50 -7.92 -6.12 21.43
N TYR A 51 -6.76 -5.60 21.85
CA TYR A 51 -5.50 -5.80 21.12
C TYR A 51 -4.90 -7.20 21.32
N PHE A 52 -5.13 -7.83 22.47
CA PHE A 52 -4.81 -9.26 22.65
C PHE A 52 -5.56 -10.11 21.62
N GLY A 53 -6.89 -9.91 21.48
CA GLY A 53 -7.69 -10.60 20.48
C GLY A 53 -7.22 -10.35 19.05
N LEU A 54 -6.81 -9.11 18.74
CA LEU A 54 -6.26 -8.76 17.43
C LEU A 54 -4.94 -9.50 17.16
N GLY A 55 -4.03 -9.57 18.15
CA GLY A 55 -2.78 -10.32 18.04
C GLY A 55 -3.00 -11.82 17.87
N TYR A 56 -3.98 -12.38 18.58
CA TYR A 56 -4.41 -13.78 18.40
C TYR A 56 -4.89 -14.04 16.97
N CYS A 57 -5.74 -13.16 16.41
CA CYS A 57 -6.21 -13.26 15.03
C CYS A 57 -5.07 -13.12 14.02
N ALA A 58 -4.11 -12.24 14.26
CA ALA A 58 -2.92 -12.09 13.40
C ALA A 58 -2.13 -13.37 13.25
N ALA A 59 -1.88 -14.04 14.39
CA ALA A 59 -1.16 -15.30 14.41
C ALA A 59 -1.97 -16.47 13.83
N GLN A 60 -3.30 -16.46 14.01
CA GLN A 60 -4.20 -17.46 13.44
C GLN A 60 -4.28 -17.34 11.92
N ASP A 61 -4.38 -16.13 11.39
CA ASP A 61 -4.51 -15.88 9.95
C ASP A 61 -3.18 -16.05 9.21
N ARG A 62 -2.04 -15.89 9.91
CA ARG A 62 -0.69 -15.88 9.33
C ARG A 62 0.30 -16.78 10.09
N PRO A 63 0.00 -18.07 10.23
CA PRO A 63 0.85 -18.99 11.00
C PRO A 63 2.23 -19.22 10.36
N ARG A 64 2.39 -18.96 9.06
CA ARG A 64 3.65 -19.13 8.33
C ARG A 64 4.44 -17.83 8.20
N THR A 65 3.79 -16.75 7.75
CA THR A 65 4.50 -15.48 7.42
C THR A 65 4.77 -14.62 8.64
N LEU A 66 3.92 -14.59 9.67
CA LEU A 66 4.16 -13.78 10.85
C LEU A 66 5.46 -14.16 11.60
N PRO A 67 5.77 -15.46 11.80
CA PRO A 67 7.09 -15.86 12.33
C PRO A 67 8.26 -15.49 11.42
N LEU A 68 8.06 -15.49 10.09
CA LEU A 68 9.10 -15.09 9.15
C LEU A 68 9.37 -13.58 9.19
N HIS A 69 8.37 -12.75 9.51
CA HIS A 69 8.59 -11.33 9.75
C HIS A 69 9.50 -11.07 10.94
N GLN A 70 9.39 -11.88 12.00
CA GLN A 70 10.33 -11.79 13.13
C GLN A 70 11.75 -12.08 12.66
N LEU A 71 11.97 -13.18 11.95
CA LEU A 71 13.29 -13.53 11.41
C LEU A 71 13.82 -12.49 10.44
N LEU A 72 12.94 -11.89 9.62
CA LEU A 72 13.28 -10.82 8.69
C LEU A 72 13.89 -9.63 9.43
N VAL A 73 13.16 -9.04 10.40
CA VAL A 73 13.63 -7.83 11.08
C VAL A 73 14.85 -8.08 11.98
N GLU A 74 15.06 -9.33 12.40
CA GLU A 74 16.27 -9.79 13.09
C GLU A 74 17.45 -10.05 12.14
N GLY A 75 17.22 -10.10 10.81
CA GLY A 75 18.21 -10.46 9.80
C GLY A 75 18.67 -11.92 9.94
N ARG A 76 17.74 -12.87 10.07
CA ARG A 76 17.95 -14.29 10.35
C ARG A 76 17.18 -15.23 9.43
N LEU A 77 16.70 -14.75 8.29
CA LEU A 77 15.97 -15.59 7.34
C LEU A 77 16.84 -16.72 6.79
N ALA A 78 18.08 -16.41 6.39
CA ALA A 78 19.01 -17.41 5.87
C ALA A 78 19.40 -18.48 6.91
N GLU A 79 19.45 -18.12 8.19
CA GLU A 79 19.70 -19.05 9.30
C GLU A 79 18.62 -20.13 9.38
N ARG A 80 17.38 -19.80 9.01
CA ARG A 80 16.24 -20.71 9.09
C ARG A 80 15.91 -21.43 7.78
N LEU A 81 16.00 -20.69 6.66
CA LEU A 81 15.50 -21.13 5.34
C LEU A 81 16.61 -21.56 4.38
N GLY A 82 17.90 -21.37 4.74
CA GLY A 82 19.02 -21.47 3.82
C GLY A 82 19.14 -20.21 2.95
N ASN A 83 20.18 -20.14 2.12
CA ASN A 83 20.35 -19.02 1.18
C ASN A 83 19.55 -19.30 -0.09
N ARG A 84 18.32 -18.77 -0.15
CA ARG A 84 17.39 -18.92 -1.27
C ARG A 84 17.50 -17.69 -2.20
N THR A 85 17.40 -17.94 -3.51
CA THR A 85 17.39 -16.88 -4.52
C THR A 85 16.05 -16.16 -4.55
N LEU A 86 16.06 -14.85 -4.77
CA LEU A 86 14.86 -14.00 -4.84
C LEU A 86 14.68 -13.46 -6.27
N PRO A 87 13.43 -13.23 -6.75
CA PRO A 87 12.18 -13.52 -6.04
C PRO A 87 11.93 -15.02 -5.83
N ASP A 88 11.30 -15.37 -4.73
CA ASP A 88 10.96 -16.74 -4.37
C ASP A 88 9.44 -16.89 -4.18
N PRO A 89 8.75 -17.76 -4.97
CA PRO A 89 7.31 -17.91 -4.89
C PRO A 89 6.78 -18.37 -3.52
N GLU A 90 7.65 -18.96 -2.69
CA GLU A 90 7.29 -19.37 -1.33
C GLU A 90 7.49 -18.25 -0.30
N LEU A 91 8.11 -17.15 -0.69
CA LEU A 91 8.40 -15.97 0.16
C LEU A 91 7.87 -14.68 -0.47
N PRO A 92 6.60 -14.63 -0.90
CA PRO A 92 6.05 -13.49 -1.64
C PRO A 92 6.03 -12.19 -0.83
N PHE A 93 6.08 -12.27 0.50
CA PHE A 93 6.15 -11.09 1.37
C PHE A 93 7.47 -10.30 1.20
N LEU A 94 8.50 -10.89 0.58
CA LEU A 94 9.76 -10.21 0.26
C LEU A 94 9.69 -9.44 -1.08
N ASP A 95 8.68 -9.69 -1.92
CA ASP A 95 8.58 -9.07 -3.25
C ASP A 95 8.57 -7.54 -3.16
N GLY A 96 7.85 -6.98 -2.21
CA GLY A 96 7.83 -5.54 -1.96
C GLY A 96 9.20 -4.95 -1.59
N LEU A 97 9.98 -5.68 -0.82
CA LEU A 97 11.33 -5.28 -0.43
C LEU A 97 12.29 -5.36 -1.62
N VAL A 98 12.27 -6.48 -2.35
CA VAL A 98 13.16 -6.74 -3.51
C VAL A 98 12.87 -5.82 -4.69
N ALA A 99 11.59 -5.48 -4.91
CA ALA A 99 11.16 -4.66 -6.04
C ALA A 99 11.30 -3.16 -5.82
N THR A 100 11.65 -2.70 -4.60
CA THR A 100 11.76 -1.26 -4.33
C THR A 100 12.85 -0.61 -5.20
N PRO A 101 12.53 0.42 -6.01
CA PRO A 101 13.45 1.00 -7.01
C PRO A 101 14.74 1.57 -6.43
N PHE A 102 14.69 2.02 -5.19
CA PHE A 102 15.83 2.54 -4.45
C PHE A 102 17.03 1.60 -4.47
N PHE A 103 16.80 0.29 -4.40
CA PHE A 103 17.85 -0.72 -4.43
C PHE A 103 18.51 -0.89 -5.80
N ARG A 104 17.83 -0.48 -6.88
CA ARG A 104 18.33 -0.65 -8.25
C ARG A 104 19.37 0.38 -8.65
N GLY A 105 19.31 1.61 -8.12
CA GLY A 105 20.16 2.71 -8.54
C GLY A 105 21.47 2.86 -7.77
N TYR A 106 21.47 2.63 -6.46
CA TYR A 106 22.58 2.94 -5.57
C TYR A 106 23.16 1.72 -4.86
N ALA A 107 22.38 0.67 -4.68
CA ALA A 107 22.77 -0.53 -3.94
C ALA A 107 23.26 -1.67 -4.84
N GLU A 108 23.27 -1.51 -6.17
CA GLU A 108 23.58 -2.59 -7.13
C GLU A 108 24.93 -3.30 -6.89
N LYS A 109 25.90 -2.64 -6.25
CA LYS A 109 27.21 -3.24 -6.01
C LYS A 109 27.46 -3.74 -4.61
N SER A 110 26.73 -3.25 -3.61
CA SER A 110 26.95 -3.57 -2.19
C SER A 110 25.82 -4.31 -1.51
N PHE A 111 24.58 -4.08 -1.93
CA PHE A 111 23.39 -4.76 -1.41
C PHE A 111 22.61 -5.35 -2.57
N ARG A 112 22.91 -6.60 -2.90
CA ARG A 112 22.05 -7.36 -3.80
C ARG A 112 21.01 -8.06 -2.96
N LEU A 113 19.75 -7.65 -3.07
CA LEU A 113 18.61 -8.36 -2.52
C LEU A 113 18.17 -9.48 -3.50
N THR A 114 19.13 -10.25 -3.97
CA THR A 114 18.93 -11.37 -4.90
C THR A 114 18.84 -12.71 -4.17
N ASP A 115 19.10 -12.70 -2.86
CA ASP A 115 19.04 -13.87 -1.99
C ASP A 115 18.81 -13.48 -0.52
N LEU A 116 18.54 -14.47 0.34
CA LEU A 116 18.22 -14.24 1.74
C LEU A 116 19.42 -13.74 2.56
N VAL A 117 20.64 -14.08 2.20
CA VAL A 117 21.83 -13.51 2.86
C VAL A 117 21.94 -12.01 2.59
N GLY A 118 21.63 -11.57 1.36
CA GLY A 118 21.54 -10.14 1.02
C GLY A 118 20.47 -9.42 1.84
N VAL A 119 19.28 -10.01 2.03
CA VAL A 119 18.22 -9.47 2.87
C VAL A 119 18.65 -9.38 4.33
N ASP A 120 19.23 -10.43 4.90
CA ASP A 120 19.71 -10.45 6.29
C ASP A 120 20.79 -9.40 6.52
N ARG A 121 21.71 -9.23 5.54
CA ARG A 121 22.74 -8.17 5.57
C ARG A 121 22.10 -6.79 5.60
N TRP A 122 21.08 -6.54 4.77
CA TRP A 122 20.32 -5.29 4.75
C TRP A 122 19.71 -4.99 6.11
N MET A 123 18.96 -5.94 6.68
CA MET A 123 18.29 -5.76 7.97
C MET A 123 19.27 -5.42 9.09
N ARG A 124 20.41 -6.10 9.15
CA ARG A 124 21.46 -5.85 10.14
C ARG A 124 22.23 -4.55 9.92
N THR A 125 22.33 -4.08 8.68
CA THR A 125 22.98 -2.79 8.36
C THR A 125 22.12 -1.63 8.86
N PHE A 126 20.79 -1.73 8.75
CA PHE A 126 19.87 -0.71 9.25
C PHE A 126 19.58 -0.83 10.75
N ASP A 127 19.75 -2.00 11.33
CA ASP A 127 19.55 -2.28 12.77
C ASP A 127 18.16 -1.88 13.28
N TYR A 128 17.11 -2.34 12.57
CA TYR A 128 15.72 -2.03 12.96
C TYR A 128 15.37 -2.52 14.36
N ILE A 129 15.90 -3.66 14.79
CA ILE A 129 15.74 -4.17 16.17
C ILE A 129 16.38 -3.23 17.20
N GLY A 130 17.57 -2.70 16.90
CA GLY A 130 18.23 -1.70 17.78
C GLY A 130 17.38 -0.44 17.91
N THR A 131 16.92 0.11 16.78
CA THR A 131 16.02 1.26 16.72
C THR A 131 14.71 1.01 17.50
N ALA A 132 14.15 -0.17 17.39
CA ALA A 132 12.94 -0.54 18.11
C ALA A 132 13.15 -0.62 19.63
N ARG A 133 14.25 -1.23 20.09
CA ARG A 133 14.57 -1.30 21.52
C ARG A 133 14.73 0.08 22.17
N GLU A 134 15.37 1.00 21.45
CA GLU A 134 15.45 2.41 21.90
C GLU A 134 14.05 3.04 21.93
N GLY A 135 13.25 2.80 20.91
CA GLY A 135 11.90 3.34 20.74
C GLY A 135 10.88 2.86 21.79
N LEU A 136 11.06 1.70 22.42
CA LEU A 136 10.14 1.23 23.46
C LEU A 136 10.02 2.22 24.63
N SER A 137 11.10 2.93 24.97
CA SER A 137 11.11 3.95 26.02
C SER A 137 10.36 5.24 25.64
N GLU A 138 10.03 5.42 24.38
CA GLU A 138 9.32 6.60 23.87
C GLU A 138 7.79 6.43 23.91
N LEU A 139 7.31 5.20 24.16
CA LEU A 139 5.88 4.89 24.22
C LEU A 139 5.27 5.38 25.54
N GLY A 140 4.12 6.05 25.42
CA GLY A 140 3.27 6.31 26.58
C GLY A 140 2.59 5.04 27.11
N PRO A 141 2.07 5.06 28.36
CA PRO A 141 1.50 3.86 29.00
C PRO A 141 0.41 3.15 28.18
N ARG A 142 -0.44 3.92 27.49
CA ARG A 142 -1.52 3.38 26.64
C ARG A 142 -0.95 2.59 25.47
N SER A 143 -0.02 3.16 24.74
CA SER A 143 0.61 2.54 23.56
C SER A 143 1.46 1.33 23.95
N GLN A 144 2.12 1.40 25.11
CA GLN A 144 2.85 0.25 25.66
C GLN A 144 1.90 -0.90 26.00
N THR A 145 0.76 -0.63 26.65
CA THR A 145 -0.28 -1.63 26.94
C THR A 145 -0.79 -2.29 25.65
N ILE A 146 -1.07 -1.51 24.60
CA ILE A 146 -1.50 -2.00 23.31
C ILE A 146 -0.48 -2.97 22.71
N LEU A 147 0.78 -2.55 22.64
CA LEU A 147 1.86 -3.32 22.03
C LEU A 147 2.13 -4.64 22.79
N GLU A 148 2.19 -4.59 24.10
CA GLU A 148 2.37 -5.77 24.94
C GLU A 148 1.20 -6.75 24.82
N ALA A 149 -0.04 -6.26 24.87
CA ALA A 149 -1.22 -7.11 24.77
C ALA A 149 -1.32 -7.79 23.38
N PHE A 150 -0.99 -7.08 22.32
CA PHE A 150 -0.93 -7.66 20.99
C PHE A 150 0.08 -8.82 20.93
N CYS A 151 1.30 -8.62 21.41
CA CYS A 151 2.34 -9.66 21.45
C CYS A 151 1.92 -10.86 22.30
N ASP A 152 1.26 -10.61 23.45
CA ASP A 152 0.71 -11.67 24.30
C ASP A 152 -0.35 -12.51 23.56
N GLY A 153 -1.20 -11.86 22.74
CA GLY A 153 -2.19 -12.53 21.88
C GLY A 153 -1.55 -13.42 20.83
N VAL A 154 -0.53 -12.92 20.13
CA VAL A 154 0.28 -13.71 19.17
C VAL A 154 0.88 -14.93 19.85
N ASN A 155 1.55 -14.74 20.97
CA ASN A 155 2.19 -15.82 21.72
C ASN A 155 1.19 -16.84 22.27
N HIS A 156 0.00 -16.37 22.66
CA HIS A 156 -1.06 -17.25 23.10
C HIS A 156 -1.54 -18.18 21.96
N CYS A 157 -1.73 -17.64 20.76
CA CYS A 157 -2.08 -18.41 19.58
C CYS A 157 -1.00 -19.47 19.27
N TYR A 158 0.29 -19.08 19.28
CA TYR A 158 1.40 -20.00 19.03
C TYR A 158 1.45 -21.17 20.05
N ARG A 159 1.19 -20.91 21.33
CA ARG A 159 1.14 -21.95 22.37
C ARG A 159 -0.08 -22.86 22.25
N SER A 160 -1.19 -22.38 21.72
CA SER A 160 -2.44 -23.13 21.57
C SER A 160 -2.50 -23.99 20.31
N THR A 161 -1.60 -23.76 19.35
CA THR A 161 -1.53 -24.53 18.10
C THR A 161 -0.61 -25.75 18.25
N ALA A 162 -1.00 -26.88 17.65
CA ALA A 162 -0.20 -28.11 17.72
C ALA A 162 1.11 -28.07 16.92
N ALA A 163 1.29 -27.08 16.05
CA ALA A 163 2.52 -26.89 15.30
C ALA A 163 3.49 -26.01 16.10
N PRO A 164 4.73 -26.45 16.32
CA PRO A 164 5.72 -25.63 16.99
C PRO A 164 5.98 -24.37 16.14
N SER A 165 5.90 -23.20 16.78
CA SER A 165 6.34 -21.96 16.13
C SER A 165 7.80 -22.12 15.69
N PRO A 166 8.17 -21.70 14.49
CA PRO A 166 9.56 -21.72 14.02
C PRO A 166 10.45 -20.70 14.74
N VAL A 167 9.88 -19.83 15.52
CA VAL A 167 10.55 -18.75 16.27
C VAL A 167 10.25 -18.87 17.76
N GLU A 168 11.09 -18.24 18.54
CA GLU A 168 10.88 -18.03 19.97
C GLU A 168 9.70 -17.08 20.20
N GLU A 169 9.53 -16.58 21.41
CA GLU A 169 8.48 -15.66 21.79
C GLU A 169 8.44 -14.40 20.89
N TYR A 170 7.25 -14.00 20.43
CA TYR A 170 7.03 -12.75 19.70
C TYR A 170 7.07 -11.57 20.69
N ARG A 171 7.92 -10.58 20.43
CA ARG A 171 8.25 -9.54 21.42
C ARG A 171 7.87 -8.14 20.94
N PRO A 172 7.64 -7.19 21.86
CA PRO A 172 7.35 -5.80 21.54
C PRO A 172 8.36 -5.15 20.58
N GLU A 173 9.67 -5.39 20.78
CA GLU A 173 10.68 -4.87 19.85
C GLU A 173 10.60 -5.46 18.45
N THR A 174 10.10 -6.70 18.31
CA THR A 174 9.88 -7.33 17.00
C THR A 174 8.80 -6.60 16.21
N GLU A 175 7.65 -6.37 16.84
CA GLU A 175 6.52 -5.65 16.22
C GLU A 175 6.91 -4.21 15.87
N LEU A 176 7.60 -3.53 16.77
CA LEU A 176 8.04 -2.14 16.52
C LEU A 176 9.14 -2.06 15.45
N ALA A 177 10.02 -3.07 15.35
CA ALA A 177 11.01 -3.18 14.29
C ALA A 177 10.36 -3.45 12.93
N TRP A 178 9.36 -4.32 12.90
CA TRP A 178 8.56 -4.59 11.71
C TRP A 178 7.87 -3.34 11.19
N TRP A 179 7.19 -2.59 12.06
CA TRP A 179 6.60 -1.29 11.75
C TRP A 179 7.63 -0.31 11.19
N SER A 180 8.80 -0.18 11.84
CA SER A 180 9.85 0.74 11.41
C SER A 180 10.46 0.37 10.06
N GLN A 181 10.71 -0.92 9.83
CA GLN A 181 11.23 -1.44 8.56
C GLN A 181 10.26 -1.14 7.43
N PHE A 182 8.99 -1.41 7.67
CA PHE A 182 7.95 -1.16 6.68
C PHE A 182 7.84 0.33 6.33
N GLU A 183 7.71 1.23 7.31
CA GLU A 183 7.65 2.67 7.07
C GLU A 183 8.90 3.20 6.35
N HIS A 184 10.08 2.70 6.72
CA HIS A 184 11.32 3.06 6.03
C HIS A 184 11.30 2.61 4.57
N THR A 185 10.92 1.36 4.30
CA THR A 185 10.81 0.83 2.94
C THR A 185 9.84 1.63 2.08
N ILE A 186 8.64 1.93 2.60
CA ILE A 186 7.68 2.75 1.85
C ILE A 186 8.10 4.21 1.71
N SER A 187 8.99 4.72 2.56
CA SER A 187 9.53 6.08 2.43
C SER A 187 10.52 6.22 1.28
N MET A 188 11.11 5.11 0.87
CA MET A 188 12.06 5.04 -0.24
C MET A 188 11.39 4.69 -1.57
N GLY A 189 10.13 4.23 -1.53
CA GLY A 189 9.33 3.88 -2.69
C GLY A 189 8.14 4.82 -2.87
N PHE A 190 7.59 4.85 -4.09
CA PHE A 190 6.38 5.60 -4.38
C PHE A 190 5.17 4.67 -4.31
N PHE A 191 4.25 4.93 -3.36
CA PHE A 191 3.01 4.17 -3.23
C PHE A 191 1.87 4.90 -3.91
N ILE A 192 0.92 4.14 -4.43
CA ILE A 192 -0.23 4.61 -5.16
C ILE A 192 -1.47 4.34 -4.31
N SER A 193 -2.44 5.23 -4.34
CA SER A 193 -3.70 5.08 -3.61
C SER A 193 -4.73 6.03 -4.18
N ASN A 194 -6.00 5.83 -3.84
CA ASN A 194 -7.06 6.80 -4.07
C ASN A 194 -7.81 7.04 -2.76
N ALA A 195 -8.26 8.26 -2.54
CA ALA A 195 -9.18 8.59 -1.47
C ALA A 195 -10.01 9.82 -1.83
N PHE A 196 -11.24 9.87 -1.32
CA PHE A 196 -12.06 11.08 -1.37
C PHE A 196 -13.00 11.15 -0.18
N VAL A 197 -13.40 12.37 0.18
CA VAL A 197 -14.43 12.63 1.18
C VAL A 197 -15.40 13.68 0.65
N ILE A 198 -16.69 13.48 0.92
CA ILE A 198 -17.79 14.30 0.39
C ILE A 198 -18.64 14.79 1.57
N ALA A 199 -18.85 16.11 1.64
CA ALA A 199 -19.65 16.75 2.67
C ALA A 199 -21.16 16.49 2.50
N PRO A 200 -21.96 16.61 3.57
CA PRO A 200 -23.43 16.40 3.54
C PRO A 200 -24.17 17.26 2.52
N SER A 201 -23.66 18.47 2.23
CA SER A 201 -24.22 19.37 1.22
C SER A 201 -24.20 18.81 -0.20
N ARG A 202 -23.33 17.82 -0.46
CA ARG A 202 -23.06 17.21 -1.76
C ARG A 202 -23.52 15.74 -1.85
N THR A 203 -24.12 15.18 -0.81
CA THR A 203 -24.66 13.82 -0.77
C THR A 203 -26.17 13.81 -0.69
N GLU A 204 -26.84 12.84 -1.33
CA GLU A 204 -28.29 12.72 -1.27
C GLU A 204 -28.79 12.36 0.12
N SER A 205 -28.03 11.53 0.86
CA SER A 205 -28.39 11.13 2.24
C SER A 205 -28.18 12.22 3.28
N GLY A 206 -27.44 13.29 2.97
CA GLY A 206 -27.06 14.31 3.93
C GLY A 206 -26.03 13.82 4.97
N ALA A 207 -25.41 12.68 4.74
CA ALA A 207 -24.29 12.14 5.53
C ALA A 207 -22.95 12.49 4.88
N VAL A 208 -21.87 12.43 5.66
CA VAL A 208 -20.50 12.43 5.11
C VAL A 208 -20.20 11.08 4.48
N TRP A 209 -19.66 11.09 3.26
CA TRP A 209 -19.13 9.89 2.63
C TRP A 209 -17.63 10.00 2.50
N ILE A 210 -16.93 8.93 2.85
CA ILE A 210 -15.47 8.84 2.68
C ILE A 210 -15.11 7.47 2.11
N ALA A 211 -14.22 7.48 1.13
CA ALA A 211 -13.74 6.28 0.49
C ALA A 211 -12.21 6.26 0.41
N GLY A 212 -11.65 5.07 0.47
CA GLY A 212 -10.23 4.83 0.32
C GLY A 212 -9.92 3.52 -0.39
N ASP A 213 -8.84 3.56 -1.15
CA ASP A 213 -8.33 2.47 -1.96
C ASP A 213 -6.79 2.49 -1.91
N PRO A 214 -6.16 1.85 -0.90
CA PRO A 214 -4.72 1.68 -0.85
C PRO A 214 -4.26 0.66 -1.89
N HIS A 215 -3.31 1.06 -2.75
CA HIS A 215 -2.68 0.16 -3.70
C HIS A 215 -1.45 -0.47 -3.08
N TYR A 216 -1.44 -1.80 -3.06
CA TYR A 216 -0.41 -2.56 -2.39
C TYR A 216 -0.14 -3.93 -3.02
N TRP A 217 0.87 -4.65 -2.53
CA TRP A 217 1.16 -6.02 -2.92
C TRP A 217 0.04 -6.96 -2.47
N PHE A 218 -0.30 -7.94 -3.34
CA PHE A 218 -1.44 -8.85 -3.12
C PHE A 218 -1.09 -10.10 -2.32
N LEU A 219 0.17 -10.41 -2.18
CA LEU A 219 0.63 -11.70 -1.69
C LEU A 219 0.86 -11.74 -0.18
N ASP A 220 0.72 -10.60 0.49
CA ASP A 220 0.99 -10.48 1.91
C ASP A 220 -0.13 -9.73 2.65
N GLY A 221 -0.37 -10.12 3.90
CA GLY A 221 -1.16 -9.39 4.88
C GLY A 221 -2.63 -9.77 5.00
N HIS A 222 -3.23 -9.24 6.05
CA HIS A 222 -4.66 -9.27 6.30
C HIS A 222 -5.37 -8.26 5.40
N ALA A 223 -6.69 -8.32 5.38
CA ALA A 223 -7.49 -7.37 4.63
C ALA A 223 -8.22 -6.37 5.52
N GLU A 224 -8.98 -6.86 6.50
CA GLU A 224 -9.83 -6.06 7.37
C GLU A 224 -9.86 -6.63 8.79
N ALA A 225 -10.16 -5.77 9.77
CA ALA A 225 -10.48 -6.18 11.14
C ALA A 225 -11.41 -5.19 11.82
N HIS A 226 -12.04 -5.64 12.90
CA HIS A 226 -12.83 -4.83 13.81
C HIS A 226 -12.48 -5.18 15.26
N ILE A 227 -12.17 -4.18 16.07
CA ILE A 227 -11.97 -4.31 17.50
C ILE A 227 -12.89 -3.35 18.24
N ALA A 228 -13.56 -3.83 19.28
CA ALA A 228 -14.50 -3.05 20.06
C ALA A 228 -14.33 -3.29 21.57
N CYS A 229 -14.19 -2.19 22.30
CA CYS A 229 -14.19 -2.14 23.76
C CYS A 229 -14.80 -0.80 24.21
N PRO A 230 -15.06 -0.55 25.51
CA PRO A 230 -15.64 0.72 25.97
C PRO A 230 -14.85 1.97 25.56
N GLU A 231 -13.52 1.85 25.37
CA GLU A 231 -12.64 2.97 25.03
C GLU A 231 -12.49 3.19 23.53
N LEU A 232 -12.66 2.15 22.72
CA LEU A 232 -12.37 2.16 21.29
C LEU A 232 -13.28 1.17 20.56
N ASP A 233 -13.90 1.63 19.48
CA ASP A 233 -14.61 0.81 18.52
C ASP A 233 -14.06 1.16 17.13
N LEU A 234 -13.14 0.32 16.63
CA LEU A 234 -12.35 0.61 15.44
C LEU A 234 -12.44 -0.51 14.42
N SER A 235 -12.87 -0.16 13.21
CA SER A 235 -12.85 -1.08 12.06
C SER A 235 -12.13 -0.44 10.88
N GLY A 236 -11.38 -1.24 10.13
CA GLY A 236 -10.63 -0.67 9.01
C GLY A 236 -9.83 -1.66 8.19
N VAL A 237 -9.03 -1.09 7.29
CA VAL A 237 -8.04 -1.79 6.50
C VAL A 237 -6.90 -2.20 7.43
N TRP A 238 -6.88 -3.47 7.76
CA TRP A 238 -5.90 -4.11 8.63
C TRP A 238 -5.05 -5.03 7.76
N ASP A 239 -3.90 -4.56 7.37
CA ASP A 239 -2.99 -5.39 6.58
C ASP A 239 -1.77 -5.83 7.41
N GLY A 240 -1.07 -6.82 6.92
CA GLY A 240 0.01 -7.46 7.65
C GLY A 240 1.24 -6.59 7.91
N HIS A 241 1.23 -5.35 7.42
CA HIS A 241 2.29 -4.39 7.64
C HIS A 241 1.95 -3.39 8.76
N VAL A 242 0.68 -3.40 9.21
CA VAL A 242 0.18 -2.51 10.27
C VAL A 242 -0.61 -3.34 11.26
N ASN A 243 0.07 -4.31 11.89
CA ASN A 243 -0.61 -5.26 12.79
C ASN A 243 -1.35 -4.59 13.94
N LEU A 244 -0.84 -3.47 14.45
CA LEU A 244 -1.42 -2.74 15.59
C LEU A 244 -2.37 -1.61 15.20
N GLY A 245 -2.52 -1.30 13.91
CA GLY A 245 -3.31 -0.16 13.48
C GLY A 245 -4.11 -0.42 12.23
N MET A 246 -4.78 0.62 11.75
CA MET A 246 -5.53 0.59 10.51
C MET A 246 -5.00 1.68 9.57
N TRP A 247 -4.80 1.35 8.30
CA TRP A 247 -4.41 2.32 7.27
C TRP A 247 -5.51 3.32 6.97
N GLY A 248 -6.74 2.85 7.01
CA GLY A 248 -7.96 3.63 6.86
C GLY A 248 -9.11 2.89 7.51
N GLY A 249 -10.13 3.61 7.95
CA GLY A 249 -11.24 2.99 8.65
C GLY A 249 -12.11 3.99 9.41
N THR A 250 -12.82 3.52 10.40
CA THR A 250 -13.68 4.35 11.27
C THR A 250 -13.67 3.88 12.71
N ASN A 251 -13.70 4.85 13.64
CA ASN A 251 -13.96 4.61 15.05
C ASN A 251 -15.41 4.96 15.46
N ARG A 252 -16.35 4.93 14.52
CA ARG A 252 -17.79 5.27 14.69
C ARG A 252 -18.10 6.78 14.72
N PHE A 253 -17.16 7.63 15.07
CA PHE A 253 -17.32 9.08 15.13
C PHE A 253 -16.69 9.78 13.94
N ILE A 254 -15.51 9.33 13.57
CA ILE A 254 -14.75 9.80 12.44
C ILE A 254 -14.32 8.62 11.57
N ALA A 255 -14.32 8.82 10.27
CA ALA A 255 -13.63 7.93 9.36
C ALA A 255 -12.48 8.68 8.71
N MET A 256 -11.39 7.96 8.45
CA MET A 256 -10.22 8.52 7.78
C MET A 256 -9.60 7.53 6.81
N HIS A 257 -9.03 8.10 5.75
CA HIS A 257 -8.20 7.38 4.79
C HIS A 257 -6.94 8.17 4.48
N LEU A 258 -5.92 7.46 4.01
CA LEU A 258 -4.66 8.07 3.59
C LEU A 258 -4.33 7.71 2.14
N THR A 259 -3.56 8.60 1.51
CA THR A 259 -2.81 8.28 0.31
C THR A 259 -1.35 8.68 0.50
N ALA A 260 -0.44 8.00 -0.20
CA ALA A 260 0.96 8.39 -0.13
C ALA A 260 1.16 9.79 -0.73
N ALA A 261 1.99 10.58 -0.08
CA ALA A 261 2.47 11.86 -0.55
C ALA A 261 3.91 11.71 -1.05
N GLY A 262 4.26 12.42 -2.11
CA GLY A 262 5.63 12.48 -2.66
C GLY A 262 6.61 13.26 -1.78
N LEU A 263 6.46 13.18 -0.46
CA LEU A 263 7.32 13.82 0.52
C LEU A 263 8.62 13.02 0.70
N GLU A 264 9.75 13.65 0.44
CA GLU A 264 11.07 13.03 0.59
C GLU A 264 11.59 13.16 2.02
N GLY A 265 11.34 12.15 2.86
CA GLY A 265 11.91 12.06 4.21
C GLY A 265 13.34 11.54 4.24
N SER A 266 13.63 10.52 3.43
CA SER A 266 14.95 9.87 3.37
C SER A 266 15.87 10.51 2.33
N VAL A 267 17.16 10.62 2.63
CA VAL A 267 18.16 11.26 1.76
C VAL A 267 19.39 10.35 1.63
N VAL A 268 19.87 10.23 0.41
CA VAL A 268 21.15 9.56 0.11
C VAL A 268 22.26 10.61 0.08
N TYR A 269 23.33 10.32 0.81
CA TYR A 269 24.55 11.11 0.81
C TYR A 269 25.67 10.40 0.07
N ARG A 270 26.51 11.18 -0.57
CA ARG A 270 27.76 10.74 -1.15
C ARG A 270 28.90 11.22 -0.26
N GLU A 271 29.41 10.32 0.58
CA GLU A 271 30.55 10.61 1.47
C GLU A 271 31.86 10.55 0.68
N ARG A 272 32.71 11.53 0.87
CA ARG A 272 34.06 11.56 0.31
C ARG A 272 34.96 10.65 1.14
N VAL A 273 35.27 9.45 0.65
CA VAL A 273 36.14 8.47 1.34
C VAL A 273 37.59 8.85 1.12
N ASN A 274 38.44 8.68 2.14
CA ASN A 274 39.86 8.93 2.05
C ASN A 274 40.53 7.91 1.08
N PRO A 275 41.19 8.37 0.01
CA PRO A 275 41.87 7.46 -0.94
C PRO A 275 42.95 6.59 -0.30
N GLU A 276 43.63 7.10 0.73
CA GLU A 276 44.73 6.40 1.44
C GLU A 276 44.22 5.50 2.57
N ASN A 277 43.04 5.78 3.11
CA ASN A 277 42.44 4.99 4.20
C ASN A 277 40.93 4.87 4.04
N ARG A 278 40.49 3.77 3.42
CA ARG A 278 39.06 3.49 3.13
C ARG A 278 38.15 3.37 4.34
N GLU A 279 38.70 3.30 5.54
CA GLU A 279 37.96 3.27 6.80
C GLU A 279 37.58 4.68 7.30
N THR A 280 37.91 5.74 6.56
CA THR A 280 37.65 7.13 6.93
C THR A 280 36.96 7.90 5.80
N TYR A 281 36.13 8.86 6.19
CA TYR A 281 35.40 9.78 5.30
C TYR A 281 35.59 11.22 5.75
N TRP A 282 35.49 12.17 4.82
CA TRP A 282 35.62 13.61 5.11
C TRP A 282 34.42 14.11 5.91
N ASP A 283 34.71 14.68 7.09
CA ASP A 283 33.72 15.37 7.93
C ASP A 283 33.99 16.89 7.88
N TRP A 284 33.16 17.62 7.14
CA TRP A 284 33.31 19.07 6.96
C TRP A 284 33.25 19.85 8.28
N ARG A 285 32.55 19.34 9.31
CA ARG A 285 32.37 20.00 10.64
C ARG A 285 33.69 20.10 11.40
N THR A 286 34.54 19.13 11.22
CA THR A 286 35.88 19.11 11.84
C THR A 286 36.98 19.44 10.84
N SER A 287 36.67 19.47 9.54
CA SER A 287 37.65 19.58 8.45
C SER A 287 38.72 18.49 8.50
N GLU A 288 38.34 17.27 8.87
CA GLU A 288 39.21 16.12 9.00
C GLU A 288 38.55 14.84 8.45
N TYR A 289 39.39 13.84 8.15
CA TYR A 289 38.91 12.50 7.87
C TYR A 289 38.54 11.76 9.14
N ARG A 290 37.27 11.48 9.31
CA ARG A 290 36.70 10.76 10.44
C ARG A 290 36.53 9.27 10.14
N ARG A 291 36.77 8.40 11.11
CA ARG A 291 36.54 6.96 10.95
C ARG A 291 35.04 6.63 10.90
N PHE A 292 34.67 5.74 9.97
CA PHE A 292 33.34 5.14 10.01
C PHE A 292 33.14 4.36 11.31
N ALA A 293 31.97 4.49 11.92
CA ALA A 293 31.54 3.55 12.95
C ALA A 293 31.32 2.18 12.27
N SER A 294 31.89 1.13 12.84
CA SER A 294 31.89 -0.19 12.23
C SER A 294 31.41 -1.26 13.20
N ARG A 295 30.58 -2.19 12.73
CA ARG A 295 30.12 -3.34 13.50
C ARG A 295 30.24 -4.60 12.65
N GLN A 296 30.89 -5.62 13.18
CA GLN A 296 30.99 -6.93 12.53
C GLN A 296 29.73 -7.74 12.81
N HIS A 297 29.21 -8.38 11.78
CA HIS A 297 28.06 -9.27 11.84
C HIS A 297 28.39 -10.63 11.24
N GLU A 298 27.83 -11.69 11.81
CA GLU A 298 27.86 -13.06 11.29
C GLU A 298 26.47 -13.44 10.84
N ILE A 299 26.28 -13.80 9.58
CA ILE A 299 25.04 -14.33 9.02
C ILE A 299 25.24 -15.85 8.90
N ARG A 300 24.45 -16.62 9.61
CA ARG A 300 24.42 -18.08 9.53
C ARG A 300 23.46 -18.51 8.44
N VAL A 301 23.72 -19.67 7.84
CA VAL A 301 22.91 -20.25 6.78
C VAL A 301 22.52 -21.66 7.13
N ALA A 302 21.23 -21.99 7.07
CA ALA A 302 20.77 -23.37 7.28
C ALA A 302 21.40 -24.29 6.24
N GLY A 303 21.81 -25.49 6.69
CA GLY A 303 22.55 -26.44 5.85
C GLY A 303 24.07 -26.26 5.88
N GLY A 304 24.57 -25.25 6.59
CA GLY A 304 25.99 -24.99 6.81
C GLY A 304 26.53 -23.81 6.00
N GLY A 305 27.63 -23.27 6.46
CA GLY A 305 28.22 -22.04 5.92
C GLY A 305 27.66 -20.78 6.57
N GLY A 306 28.01 -19.67 6.05
CA GLY A 306 27.63 -18.35 6.53
C GLY A 306 28.51 -17.26 5.95
N GLU A 307 28.22 -16.02 6.28
CA GLU A 307 28.97 -14.88 5.85
C GLU A 307 29.28 -13.97 7.05
N THR A 308 30.51 -13.46 7.09
CA THR A 308 30.89 -12.37 8.00
C THR A 308 31.04 -11.09 7.20
N PHE A 309 30.37 -10.02 7.63
CA PHE A 309 30.50 -8.70 7.02
C PHE A 309 30.64 -7.59 8.07
N VAL A 310 31.15 -6.44 7.64
CA VAL A 310 31.28 -5.25 8.49
C VAL A 310 30.28 -4.19 8.00
N ALA A 311 29.25 -3.92 8.81
CA ALA A 311 28.39 -2.77 8.60
C ALA A 311 29.12 -1.50 9.01
N ARG A 312 29.09 -0.47 8.17
CA ARG A 312 29.71 0.83 8.41
C ARG A 312 28.67 1.93 8.42
N ARG A 313 28.92 2.98 9.20
CA ARG A 313 28.06 4.16 9.30
C ARG A 313 28.89 5.44 9.32
N SER A 314 28.47 6.45 8.56
CA SER A 314 28.90 7.83 8.77
C SER A 314 28.00 8.52 9.79
N HIS A 315 28.18 9.82 9.99
CA HIS A 315 27.24 10.61 10.77
C HIS A 315 25.88 10.80 10.07
N HIS A 316 25.81 10.63 8.75
CA HIS A 316 24.54 10.66 8.03
C HIS A 316 23.77 9.33 8.12
N GLY A 317 24.45 8.22 8.41
CA GLY A 317 23.77 6.94 8.56
C GLY A 317 24.54 5.74 8.00
N PRO A 318 23.87 4.59 7.83
CA PRO A 318 24.51 3.37 7.33
C PRO A 318 25.00 3.53 5.89
N VAL A 319 26.17 2.91 5.61
CA VAL A 319 26.70 2.78 4.25
C VAL A 319 25.90 1.72 3.51
N ILE A 320 25.30 2.13 2.38
CA ILE A 320 24.46 1.28 1.53
C ILE A 320 25.13 0.93 0.19
N GLY A 321 26.28 1.53 -0.11
CA GLY A 321 27.01 1.26 -1.35
C GLY A 321 28.34 2.01 -1.42
N GLU A 322 29.19 1.59 -2.34
CA GLU A 322 30.47 2.23 -2.63
C GLU A 322 30.71 2.31 -4.13
N ALA A 323 31.38 3.36 -4.57
CA ALA A 323 31.76 3.54 -5.97
C ALA A 323 33.05 4.32 -6.11
N LEU A 324 33.55 4.40 -7.35
CA LEU A 324 34.52 5.40 -7.77
C LEU A 324 33.80 6.45 -8.61
N VAL A 325 33.83 7.67 -8.16
CA VAL A 325 33.30 8.82 -8.90
C VAL A 325 34.48 9.67 -9.32
N GLU A 326 34.69 9.84 -10.63
CA GLU A 326 35.85 10.54 -11.20
C GLU A 326 37.19 9.99 -10.67
N GLY A 327 37.27 8.67 -10.43
CA GLY A 327 38.44 8.00 -9.89
C GLY A 327 38.65 8.10 -8.38
N LEU A 328 37.80 8.86 -7.67
CA LEU A 328 37.87 9.00 -6.23
C LEU A 328 36.87 8.06 -5.53
N PRO A 329 37.24 7.49 -4.37
CA PRO A 329 36.37 6.62 -3.63
C PRO A 329 35.26 7.40 -2.94
N VAL A 330 34.05 6.90 -3.07
CA VAL A 330 32.86 7.42 -2.37
C VAL A 330 32.10 6.29 -1.70
N ALA A 331 31.45 6.61 -0.58
CA ALA A 331 30.48 5.74 0.05
C ALA A 331 29.09 6.42 -0.01
N TYR A 332 28.07 5.68 -0.40
CA TYR A 332 26.69 6.13 -0.31
C TYR A 332 26.15 5.77 1.06
N THR A 333 25.63 6.75 1.78
CA THR A 333 24.96 6.57 3.06
C THR A 333 23.53 7.07 2.99
N ILE A 334 22.67 6.59 3.87
CA ILE A 334 21.28 7.05 3.93
C ILE A 334 20.95 7.61 5.31
N ARG A 335 20.37 8.82 5.32
CA ARG A 335 19.76 9.41 6.50
C ARG A 335 18.25 9.42 6.34
N SER A 336 17.56 8.87 7.34
CA SER A 336 16.10 8.74 7.30
C SER A 336 15.51 8.97 8.68
N PRO A 337 14.45 9.79 8.80
CA PRO A 337 13.72 9.93 10.06
C PRO A 337 12.99 8.65 10.46
N PHE A 338 12.78 7.72 9.50
CA PHE A 338 12.17 6.41 9.77
C PHE A 338 13.13 5.41 10.44
N LEU A 339 14.40 5.74 10.56
CA LEU A 339 15.40 5.01 11.35
C LEU A 339 15.57 5.60 12.75
N GLN A 340 14.65 6.45 13.18
CA GLN A 340 14.67 7.12 14.48
C GLN A 340 13.27 7.15 15.07
N ARG A 341 13.16 7.30 16.38
CA ARG A 341 11.89 7.55 17.06
C ARG A 341 10.77 6.54 16.74
N ALA A 342 11.09 5.25 16.67
CA ALA A 342 10.13 4.22 16.31
C ALA A 342 8.90 4.19 17.21
N GLY A 343 9.10 4.29 18.52
CA GLY A 343 8.01 4.33 19.51
C GLY A 343 7.12 5.55 19.33
N ARG A 344 7.73 6.74 19.15
CA ARG A 344 6.98 7.99 18.94
C ARG A 344 6.11 7.94 17.69
N ARG A 345 6.59 7.32 16.61
CA ARG A 345 5.82 7.16 15.37
C ARG A 345 4.61 6.24 15.57
N LEU A 346 4.81 5.08 16.20
CA LEU A 346 3.73 4.17 16.53
C LEU A 346 2.69 4.83 17.43
N GLU A 347 3.12 5.51 18.48
CA GLU A 347 2.22 6.22 19.40
C GLU A 347 1.37 7.24 18.66
N GLN A 348 1.98 8.06 17.78
CA GLN A 348 1.23 9.05 17.00
C GLN A 348 0.23 8.41 16.06
N HIS A 349 0.53 7.25 15.49
CA HIS A 349 -0.42 6.50 14.67
C HIS A 349 -1.61 5.98 15.49
N LEU A 350 -1.36 5.39 16.65
CA LEU A 350 -2.42 4.87 17.54
C LEU A 350 -3.31 5.99 18.08
N GLU A 351 -2.74 7.14 18.37
CA GLU A 351 -3.47 8.32 18.86
C GLU A 351 -4.45 8.91 17.82
N LEU A 352 -4.22 8.74 16.51
CA LEU A 352 -5.17 9.21 15.49
C LEU A 352 -6.57 8.63 15.71
N TRP A 353 -6.66 7.37 16.13
CA TRP A 353 -7.93 6.66 16.32
C TRP A 353 -8.68 7.03 17.59
N THR A 354 -8.12 7.92 18.44
CA THR A 354 -8.82 8.51 19.58
C THR A 354 -9.62 9.76 19.24
N LYS A 355 -9.42 10.34 18.04
CA LYS A 355 -10.07 11.58 17.59
C LYS A 355 -11.51 11.29 17.19
N ARG A 356 -12.41 12.22 17.46
CA ARG A 356 -13.85 12.06 17.20
C ARG A 356 -14.38 13.03 16.15
N THR A 357 -13.66 14.12 15.90
CA THR A 357 -14.05 15.13 14.91
C THR A 357 -12.93 15.41 13.93
N ALA A 358 -13.28 15.88 12.74
CA ALA A 358 -12.31 16.29 11.72
C ALA A 358 -11.42 17.45 12.22
N ARG A 359 -11.95 18.31 13.08
CA ARG A 359 -11.17 19.39 13.72
C ARG A 359 -10.12 18.85 14.69
N GLU A 360 -10.51 17.97 15.62
CA GLU A 360 -9.55 17.32 16.54
C GLU A 360 -8.46 16.57 15.78
N PHE A 361 -8.83 15.91 14.69
CA PHE A 361 -7.92 15.21 13.81
C PHE A 361 -6.88 16.17 13.18
N LEU A 362 -7.33 17.28 12.62
CA LEU A 362 -6.43 18.29 12.03
C LEU A 362 -5.55 18.96 13.10
N ASP A 363 -6.11 19.32 14.25
CA ASP A 363 -5.37 19.91 15.37
C ASP A 363 -4.30 18.97 15.90
N TYR A 364 -4.57 17.67 15.94
CA TYR A 364 -3.58 16.67 16.31
C TYR A 364 -2.48 16.55 15.26
N LEU A 365 -2.84 16.40 13.99
CA LEU A 365 -1.87 16.22 12.90
C LEU A 365 -1.00 17.45 12.66
N SER A 366 -1.48 18.65 13.00
CA SER A 366 -0.65 19.86 12.96
C SER A 366 0.55 19.81 13.89
N LYS A 367 0.52 18.94 14.92
CA LYS A 367 1.57 18.75 15.92
C LYS A 367 2.31 17.42 15.79
N ALA A 368 1.73 16.47 15.04
CA ALA A 368 2.31 15.14 14.85
C ALA A 368 3.41 15.19 13.77
N GLU A 369 4.64 14.96 14.17
CA GLU A 369 5.82 15.08 13.31
C GLU A 369 6.02 13.86 12.41
N TYR A 370 5.58 12.67 12.85
CA TYR A 370 5.91 11.40 12.21
C TYR A 370 4.76 10.76 11.45
N VAL A 371 3.60 11.39 11.42
CA VAL A 371 2.47 10.92 10.61
C VAL A 371 2.63 11.42 9.18
N ARG A 372 2.61 10.51 8.21
CA ARG A 372 2.97 10.78 6.83
C ARG A 372 1.80 10.61 5.87
N GLY A 373 1.78 11.40 4.80
CA GLY A 373 0.89 11.27 3.65
C GLY A 373 -0.17 12.35 3.58
N HIS A 374 -1.02 12.23 2.58
CA HIS A 374 -2.30 12.93 2.51
C HIS A 374 -3.28 12.21 3.41
N ARG A 375 -3.88 12.89 4.35
CA ARG A 375 -4.89 12.33 5.22
C ARG A 375 -6.20 13.06 5.05
N LEU A 376 -7.25 12.30 4.73
CA LEU A 376 -8.61 12.77 4.57
C LEU A 376 -9.43 12.23 5.74
N ALA A 377 -10.31 13.05 6.28
CA ALA A 377 -11.22 12.66 7.36
C ALA A 377 -12.62 13.21 7.12
N GLY A 378 -13.60 12.47 7.64
CA GLY A 378 -14.98 12.93 7.71
C GLY A 378 -15.61 12.48 9.02
N ASP A 379 -16.43 13.33 9.65
CA ASP A 379 -17.04 13.02 10.94
C ASP A 379 -18.57 13.00 10.91
N ARG A 380 -19.17 12.47 11.98
CA ARG A 380 -20.64 12.37 12.13
C ARG A 380 -21.33 13.70 12.29
N GLU A 381 -20.61 14.77 12.61
CA GLU A 381 -21.15 16.14 12.71
C GLU A 381 -21.26 16.81 11.34
N GLY A 382 -20.76 16.19 10.29
CA GLY A 382 -20.83 16.68 8.92
C GLY A 382 -19.58 17.38 8.44
N ASN A 383 -18.50 17.39 9.22
CA ASN A 383 -17.26 18.04 8.83
C ASN A 383 -16.40 17.11 7.97
N ILE A 384 -15.69 17.72 7.01
CA ILE A 384 -14.66 17.06 6.21
C ILE A 384 -13.34 17.80 6.34
N GLY A 385 -12.24 17.06 6.46
CA GLY A 385 -10.92 17.62 6.72
C GLY A 385 -9.81 16.96 5.88
N TYR A 386 -8.73 17.71 5.69
CA TYR A 386 -7.54 17.27 4.97
C TYR A 386 -6.28 17.89 5.55
N VAL A 387 -5.21 17.11 5.57
CA VAL A 387 -3.86 17.60 5.81
C VAL A 387 -2.84 16.76 5.04
N CYS A 388 -1.79 17.42 4.51
CA CYS A 388 -0.58 16.75 4.04
C CYS A 388 0.54 17.00 5.05
N ASN A 389 1.09 15.94 5.61
CA ASN A 389 2.14 15.99 6.62
C ASN A 389 3.13 14.82 6.43
N GLY A 390 4.31 14.93 7.03
CA GLY A 390 5.32 13.87 7.03
C GLY A 390 6.58 14.24 7.78
N PRO A 391 7.40 13.24 8.15
CA PRO A 391 8.67 13.44 8.82
C PRO A 391 9.74 13.92 7.83
N VAL A 392 9.56 15.12 7.27
CA VAL A 392 10.51 15.75 6.35
C VAL A 392 11.39 16.73 7.14
N PRO A 393 12.70 16.52 7.19
CA PRO A 393 13.61 17.46 7.85
C PRO A 393 13.64 18.82 7.13
N VAL A 394 13.72 19.88 7.89
CA VAL A 394 13.99 21.22 7.34
C VAL A 394 15.43 21.28 6.84
N ARG A 395 15.60 21.65 5.56
CA ARG A 395 16.90 21.61 4.89
C ARG A 395 17.02 22.68 3.80
N SER A 396 18.21 22.85 3.23
CA SER A 396 18.48 23.85 2.20
C SER A 396 17.69 23.59 0.92
N ASP A 397 17.02 24.62 0.39
CA ASP A 397 16.33 24.55 -0.91
C ASP A 397 17.29 24.73 -2.11
N ALA A 398 18.58 25.01 -1.85
CA ALA A 398 19.61 25.16 -2.89
C ALA A 398 20.08 23.84 -3.49
N LEU A 399 19.83 22.71 -2.83
CA LEU A 399 20.28 21.39 -3.26
C LEU A 399 19.13 20.57 -3.88
N ASN A 400 19.50 19.73 -4.85
CA ASN A 400 18.59 18.72 -5.38
C ASN A 400 18.64 17.45 -4.50
N TRP A 401 17.63 17.32 -3.64
CA TRP A 401 17.53 16.20 -2.69
C TRP A 401 16.98 14.92 -3.30
N SER A 402 16.48 14.96 -4.54
CA SER A 402 16.05 13.76 -5.30
C SER A 402 17.23 12.98 -5.89
N ALA A 403 18.46 13.46 -5.68
CA ALA A 403 19.70 12.81 -6.09
C ALA A 403 20.66 12.73 -4.90
N PRO A 404 21.67 11.84 -4.92
CA PRO A 404 22.67 11.81 -3.85
C PRO A 404 23.41 13.13 -3.69
N VAL A 405 23.29 13.73 -2.49
CA VAL A 405 23.95 14.99 -2.16
C VAL A 405 25.37 14.78 -1.64
N ASP A 406 26.23 15.74 -1.84
CA ASP A 406 27.62 15.70 -1.33
C ASP A 406 27.60 15.84 0.21
N GLY A 407 27.93 14.77 0.94
CA GLY A 407 27.99 14.75 2.40
C GLY A 407 29.14 15.55 3.01
N GLY A 408 30.08 16.04 2.19
CA GLY A 408 31.25 16.80 2.61
C GLY A 408 31.06 18.32 2.61
N ILE A 409 29.82 18.84 2.56
CA ILE A 409 29.51 20.27 2.53
C ILE A 409 28.47 20.66 3.58
N PRO A 410 28.55 21.87 4.19
CA PRO A 410 27.62 22.30 5.23
C PRO A 410 26.17 22.42 4.77
N GLU A 411 25.93 22.80 3.52
CA GLU A 411 24.59 22.95 2.95
C GLU A 411 23.82 21.63 2.85
N ALA A 412 24.53 20.51 2.89
CA ALA A 412 23.94 19.16 2.85
C ALA A 412 23.44 18.68 4.21
N GLU A 413 23.74 19.38 5.30
CA GLU A 413 23.17 19.03 6.60
C GLU A 413 21.70 19.41 6.68
N TRP A 414 20.90 18.53 7.22
CA TRP A 414 19.54 18.86 7.56
C TRP A 414 19.40 19.23 9.05
N SER A 415 18.41 20.06 9.36
CA SER A 415 18.02 20.37 10.72
C SER A 415 17.47 19.13 11.43
N ASP A 416 17.64 19.03 12.75
CA ASP A 416 16.92 18.06 13.57
C ASP A 416 15.41 18.38 13.71
N GLN A 417 15.00 19.55 13.22
CA GLN A 417 13.60 19.93 13.16
C GLN A 417 12.92 19.29 11.95
N LEU A 418 11.77 18.68 12.19
CA LEU A 418 10.91 18.17 11.14
C LEU A 418 9.91 19.25 10.70
N TRP A 419 9.47 19.14 9.44
CA TRP A 419 8.46 20.05 8.88
C TRP A 419 7.15 19.93 9.64
N ARG A 420 6.78 21.01 10.33
CA ARG A 420 5.55 21.17 11.07
C ARG A 420 5.31 22.66 11.34
N PRO A 421 4.10 23.08 11.73
CA PRO A 421 3.86 24.47 12.12
C PRO A 421 4.86 24.96 13.18
N GLY A 422 5.50 26.09 12.90
CA GLY A 422 6.50 26.71 13.79
C GLY A 422 7.94 26.19 13.67
N ALA A 423 8.18 25.08 12.94
CA ALA A 423 9.53 24.61 12.63
C ALA A 423 10.03 25.13 11.26
N SER A 424 9.12 25.58 10.41
CA SER A 424 9.38 26.10 9.07
C SER A 424 8.48 27.32 8.82
N GLU A 425 8.88 28.20 7.92
CA GLU A 425 8.04 29.30 7.43
C GLU A 425 6.81 28.83 6.62
N TYR A 426 6.84 27.56 6.18
CA TYR A 426 5.77 26.97 5.39
C TYR A 426 4.77 26.25 6.30
N ALA A 427 3.50 26.68 6.23
CA ALA A 427 2.40 26.01 6.92
C ALA A 427 2.11 24.64 6.26
N LEU A 428 1.57 23.70 7.05
CA LEU A 428 1.09 22.44 6.50
C LEU A 428 -0.11 22.69 5.57
N PRO A 429 -0.14 22.07 4.36
CA PRO A 429 -1.32 22.11 3.52
C PRO A 429 -2.48 21.43 4.23
N SER A 430 -3.52 22.18 4.56
CA SER A 430 -4.69 21.66 5.29
C SER A 430 -5.97 22.36 4.84
N LEU A 431 -7.09 21.65 4.94
CA LEU A 431 -8.44 22.14 4.64
C LEU A 431 -9.42 21.64 5.70
N LEU A 432 -10.37 22.47 6.06
CA LEU A 432 -11.54 22.08 6.86
C LEU A 432 -12.77 22.68 6.20
N ASN A 433 -13.76 21.84 5.87
CA ASN A 433 -15.04 22.22 5.28
C ASN A 433 -14.90 23.14 4.05
N PRO A 434 -14.16 22.72 3.00
CA PRO A 434 -14.07 23.53 1.80
C PRO A 434 -15.42 23.77 1.14
N GLU A 435 -15.66 24.96 0.58
CA GLU A 435 -16.94 25.35 -0.01
C GLU A 435 -17.40 24.44 -1.16
N CYS A 436 -16.46 23.84 -1.89
CA CYS A 436 -16.79 22.87 -2.95
C CYS A 436 -17.44 21.58 -2.42
N GLY A 437 -17.35 21.34 -1.12
CA GLY A 437 -18.00 20.20 -0.43
C GLY A 437 -17.38 18.84 -0.73
N PHE A 438 -16.14 18.78 -1.22
CA PHE A 438 -15.39 17.56 -1.37
C PHE A 438 -13.87 17.80 -1.25
N ILE A 439 -13.15 16.73 -0.94
CA ILE A 439 -11.68 16.67 -0.97
C ILE A 439 -11.29 15.34 -1.59
N GLN A 440 -10.28 15.31 -2.46
CA GLN A 440 -9.77 14.10 -3.08
C GLN A 440 -8.25 14.02 -2.99
N SER A 441 -7.70 12.83 -3.12
CA SER A 441 -6.29 12.58 -3.37
C SER A 441 -6.08 11.29 -4.15
N ALA A 442 -5.29 11.38 -5.20
CA ALA A 442 -4.80 10.25 -5.98
C ALA A 442 -3.26 10.23 -6.02
N ASN A 443 -2.62 10.64 -4.89
CA ASN A 443 -1.18 10.86 -4.70
C ASN A 443 -0.62 12.11 -5.38
N ASP A 444 -1.50 12.97 -5.91
CA ASP A 444 -1.13 14.23 -6.54
C ASP A 444 -0.83 15.30 -5.47
N PRO A 445 -0.20 16.42 -5.83
CA PRO A 445 0.15 17.47 -4.86
C PRO A 445 -1.04 18.06 -4.10
N PRO A 446 -0.83 18.64 -2.90
CA PRO A 446 -1.90 19.17 -2.05
C PRO A 446 -2.83 20.17 -2.70
N TRP A 447 -2.31 20.99 -3.64
CA TRP A 447 -3.11 21.99 -4.37
C TRP A 447 -4.05 21.38 -5.40
N THR A 448 -4.05 20.07 -5.58
CA THR A 448 -4.95 19.35 -6.49
C THR A 448 -6.18 18.77 -5.80
N THR A 449 -6.29 18.92 -4.48
CA THR A 449 -7.29 18.21 -3.65
C THR A 449 -8.71 18.70 -3.80
N THR A 450 -8.91 19.92 -4.30
CA THR A 450 -10.23 20.57 -4.49
C THR A 450 -10.34 21.26 -5.84
N VAL A 451 -11.56 21.61 -6.24
CA VAL A 451 -11.87 22.48 -7.39
C VAL A 451 -12.78 23.61 -6.89
N PRO A 452 -12.36 24.88 -6.96
CA PRO A 452 -11.02 25.35 -7.33
C PRO A 452 -9.96 24.89 -6.33
N SER A 453 -8.68 25.04 -6.68
CA SER A 453 -7.57 24.78 -5.75
C SER A 453 -7.61 25.76 -4.58
N LEU A 454 -7.73 25.24 -3.36
CA LEU A 454 -7.76 26.03 -2.12
C LEU A 454 -6.45 25.99 -1.33
N VAL A 455 -5.48 25.15 -1.77
CA VAL A 455 -4.16 25.04 -1.17
C VAL A 455 -3.14 25.74 -2.07
N GLY A 456 -2.31 26.59 -1.48
CA GLY A 456 -1.23 27.29 -2.20
C GLY A 456 -0.16 26.34 -2.75
N ARG A 457 0.67 26.86 -3.67
CA ARG A 457 1.76 26.10 -4.33
C ARG A 457 3.16 26.53 -3.90
N ASP A 458 3.25 27.53 -3.04
CA ASP A 458 4.53 28.09 -2.60
C ASP A 458 5.16 27.27 -1.48
N PHE A 459 5.84 26.20 -1.87
CA PHE A 459 6.56 25.29 -0.99
C PHE A 459 7.97 25.06 -1.51
N PRO A 460 8.97 24.83 -0.64
CA PRO A 460 10.32 24.53 -1.06
C PRO A 460 10.40 23.23 -1.86
N ARG A 461 11.40 23.13 -2.72
CA ARG A 461 11.61 21.98 -3.61
C ARG A 461 11.89 20.68 -2.85
N TYR A 462 12.48 20.80 -1.66
CA TYR A 462 12.73 19.63 -0.82
C TYR A 462 11.48 19.02 -0.19
N LEU A 463 10.36 19.74 -0.15
CA LEU A 463 9.07 19.19 0.30
C LEU A 463 8.33 18.51 -0.86
N PHE A 464 8.23 19.23 -1.98
CA PHE A 464 7.49 18.80 -3.16
C PHE A 464 8.39 18.91 -4.39
N PRO A 465 9.13 17.84 -4.73
CA PRO A 465 10.04 17.85 -5.88
C PRO A 465 9.31 18.10 -7.20
N GLU A 466 10.00 18.70 -8.18
CA GLU A 466 9.40 19.13 -9.45
C GLU A 466 8.64 18.02 -10.18
N GLY A 467 9.16 16.79 -10.18
CA GLY A 467 8.50 15.65 -10.81
C GLY A 467 7.17 15.22 -10.17
N TRP A 468 6.79 15.84 -9.05
CA TRP A 468 5.55 15.57 -8.33
C TRP A 468 4.70 16.85 -8.15
N ARG A 469 4.74 17.76 -9.10
CA ARG A 469 4.03 19.05 -9.00
C ARG A 469 2.74 19.11 -9.81
N ASP A 470 2.46 18.09 -10.60
CA ASP A 470 1.36 18.09 -11.56
C ASP A 470 0.23 17.13 -11.17
N LEU A 471 -0.98 17.47 -11.59
CA LEU A 471 -2.15 16.61 -11.47
C LEU A 471 -2.01 15.40 -12.41
N GLY A 472 -2.17 14.21 -11.87
CA GLY A 472 -2.21 12.97 -12.65
C GLY A 472 -3.59 12.66 -13.23
N THR A 473 -3.64 11.71 -14.16
CA THR A 473 -4.91 11.30 -14.82
C THR A 473 -5.95 10.75 -13.84
N ARG A 474 -5.52 10.09 -12.76
CA ARG A 474 -6.42 9.56 -11.71
C ARG A 474 -7.06 10.69 -10.90
N GLY A 475 -6.25 11.65 -10.42
CA GLY A 475 -6.76 12.81 -9.72
C GLY A 475 -7.65 13.68 -10.60
N ALA A 476 -7.29 13.88 -11.87
CA ALA A 476 -8.14 14.57 -12.84
C ALA A 476 -9.51 13.88 -12.99
N ARG A 477 -9.53 12.53 -13.06
CA ARG A 477 -10.77 11.76 -13.14
C ARG A 477 -11.62 11.87 -11.87
N GLN A 478 -11.02 11.81 -10.67
CA GLN A 478 -11.76 12.03 -9.41
C GLN A 478 -12.37 13.43 -9.38
N ARG A 479 -11.60 14.45 -9.72
CA ARG A 479 -12.07 15.83 -9.76
C ARG A 479 -13.18 16.03 -10.78
N GLN A 480 -13.07 15.47 -11.98
CA GLN A 480 -14.11 15.52 -13.01
C GLN A 480 -15.46 15.02 -12.49
N VAL A 481 -15.47 13.89 -11.76
CA VAL A 481 -16.70 13.32 -11.21
C VAL A 481 -17.20 14.13 -10.02
N LEU A 482 -16.32 14.49 -9.09
CA LEU A 482 -16.69 15.19 -7.85
C LEU A 482 -17.10 16.64 -8.08
N SER A 483 -16.63 17.29 -9.15
CA SER A 483 -17.01 18.67 -9.52
C SER A 483 -18.38 18.78 -10.19
N GLN A 484 -19.02 17.67 -10.55
CA GLN A 484 -20.35 17.70 -11.18
C GLN A 484 -21.35 18.44 -10.28
N ARG A 485 -22.23 19.23 -10.89
CA ARG A 485 -23.24 19.98 -10.15
C ARG A 485 -24.28 19.07 -9.50
N GLY A 486 -24.74 19.45 -8.32
CA GLY A 486 -25.78 18.75 -7.59
C GLY A 486 -25.24 17.83 -6.50
N ARG A 487 -26.13 17.01 -5.95
CA ARG A 487 -25.80 15.99 -4.96
C ARG A 487 -25.54 14.67 -5.67
N LEU A 488 -24.59 13.91 -5.14
CA LEU A 488 -24.29 12.57 -5.63
C LEU A 488 -25.17 11.54 -4.93
N SER A 489 -25.62 10.52 -5.67
CA SER A 489 -26.20 9.33 -5.07
C SER A 489 -25.10 8.44 -4.47
N ARG A 490 -25.49 7.53 -3.58
CA ARG A 490 -24.55 6.56 -2.99
C ARG A 490 -23.91 5.68 -4.10
N GLU A 491 -24.70 5.26 -5.07
CA GLU A 491 -24.27 4.45 -6.20
C GLU A 491 -23.22 5.19 -7.05
N GLN A 492 -23.39 6.48 -7.29
CA GLN A 492 -22.42 7.31 -8.02
C GLN A 492 -21.09 7.43 -7.26
N ALA A 493 -21.14 7.61 -5.94
CA ALA A 493 -19.93 7.69 -5.12
C ALA A 493 -19.21 6.33 -5.03
N GLN A 494 -19.94 5.23 -4.90
CA GLN A 494 -19.38 3.87 -4.95
C GLN A 494 -18.84 3.54 -6.35
N ALA A 495 -19.52 3.96 -7.41
CA ALA A 495 -19.02 3.80 -8.78
C ALA A 495 -17.72 4.58 -9.05
N LEU A 496 -17.50 5.70 -8.33
CA LEU A 496 -16.21 6.42 -8.39
C LEU A 496 -15.10 5.63 -7.69
N LEU A 497 -15.38 5.00 -6.55
CA LEU A 497 -14.42 4.13 -5.88
C LEU A 497 -14.05 2.91 -6.75
N LEU A 498 -15.00 2.39 -7.49
CA LEU A 498 -14.89 1.23 -8.39
C LEU A 498 -14.64 1.65 -9.86
N ASP A 499 -14.14 2.86 -10.13
CA ASP A 499 -14.06 3.37 -11.50
C ASP A 499 -12.92 2.71 -12.29
N VAL A 500 -13.31 1.98 -13.32
CA VAL A 500 -12.44 1.27 -14.27
C VAL A 500 -12.24 2.02 -15.58
N PHE A 501 -12.63 3.28 -15.66
CA PHE A 501 -12.39 4.11 -16.84
C PHE A 501 -10.90 4.37 -17.03
N VAL A 502 -10.37 4.12 -18.23
CA VAL A 502 -8.96 4.24 -18.59
C VAL A 502 -8.74 5.45 -19.49
N PRO A 503 -8.50 6.64 -18.93
CA PRO A 503 -8.44 7.89 -19.71
C PRO A 503 -7.40 7.84 -20.82
N ARG A 504 -6.20 7.32 -20.54
CA ARG A 504 -5.11 7.26 -21.52
C ARG A 504 -5.46 6.41 -22.71
N ALA A 505 -6.03 5.24 -22.50
CA ALA A 505 -6.41 4.36 -23.61
C ALA A 505 -7.57 4.96 -24.41
N HIS A 506 -8.63 5.39 -23.74
CA HIS A 506 -9.82 5.92 -24.41
C HIS A 506 -9.51 7.16 -25.27
N LEU A 507 -8.89 8.16 -24.67
CA LEU A 507 -8.59 9.45 -25.34
C LEU A 507 -7.45 9.30 -26.36
N GLY A 508 -6.42 8.50 -26.04
CA GLY A 508 -5.31 8.24 -26.96
C GLY A 508 -5.76 7.48 -28.21
N ILE A 509 -6.61 6.48 -28.07
CA ILE A 509 -7.19 5.74 -29.19
C ILE A 509 -8.11 6.63 -30.01
N ALA A 510 -8.94 7.45 -29.40
CA ALA A 510 -9.80 8.40 -30.11
C ALA A 510 -8.98 9.36 -31.00
N ALA A 511 -7.88 9.90 -30.47
CA ALA A 511 -6.96 10.75 -31.22
C ALA A 511 -6.28 10.03 -32.39
N LEU A 512 -5.77 8.81 -32.14
CA LEU A 512 -5.14 7.99 -33.19
C LEU A 512 -6.12 7.61 -34.31
N ARG A 513 -7.34 7.25 -33.93
CA ARG A 513 -8.40 6.92 -34.88
C ARG A 513 -8.75 8.11 -35.76
N ARG A 514 -8.97 9.31 -35.19
CA ARG A 514 -9.23 10.51 -35.99
C ARG A 514 -8.10 10.80 -36.97
N ARG A 515 -6.84 10.68 -36.53
CA ARG A 515 -5.69 10.85 -37.40
C ARG A 515 -5.65 9.82 -38.53
N PHE A 516 -5.90 8.56 -38.19
CA PHE A 516 -5.97 7.48 -39.19
C PHE A 516 -7.07 7.72 -40.23
N GLU A 517 -8.29 8.06 -39.82
CA GLU A 517 -9.39 8.35 -40.73
C GLU A 517 -9.09 9.55 -41.64
N ALA A 518 -8.42 10.57 -41.18
CA ALA A 518 -8.02 11.74 -41.97
C ALA A 518 -6.94 11.41 -43.05
N GLU A 519 -6.14 10.38 -42.83
CA GLU A 519 -5.04 9.97 -43.70
C GLU A 519 -5.32 8.64 -44.41
N ARG A 520 -6.49 8.02 -44.19
CA ARG A 520 -6.83 6.66 -44.60
C ARG A 520 -6.59 6.37 -46.09
N ASP A 521 -7.00 7.29 -46.96
CA ASP A 521 -6.85 7.16 -48.44
C ASP A 521 -5.38 7.12 -48.90
N ARG A 522 -4.44 7.54 -48.04
CA ARG A 522 -3.00 7.57 -48.33
C ARG A 522 -2.25 6.38 -47.76
N LEU A 523 -2.95 5.52 -47.02
CA LEU A 523 -2.39 4.36 -46.33
C LEU A 523 -2.79 3.07 -47.04
N PRO A 524 -2.00 2.00 -46.90
CA PRO A 524 -2.45 0.67 -47.27
C PRO A 524 -3.78 0.31 -46.60
N PRO A 525 -4.71 -0.37 -47.29
CA PRO A 525 -5.94 -0.80 -46.66
C PRO A 525 -5.63 -1.80 -45.53
N LEU A 526 -6.41 -1.71 -44.43
CA LEU A 526 -6.34 -2.70 -43.37
C LEU A 526 -6.87 -4.06 -43.84
N SER A 527 -6.32 -5.12 -43.26
CA SER A 527 -6.92 -6.45 -43.37
C SER A 527 -8.33 -6.48 -42.73
N ALA A 528 -9.15 -7.45 -43.12
CA ALA A 528 -10.47 -7.60 -42.50
C ALA A 528 -10.42 -7.81 -41.00
N ALA A 529 -9.34 -8.41 -40.47
CA ALA A 529 -9.10 -8.60 -39.05
C ALA A 529 -8.78 -7.27 -38.37
N ALA A 530 -7.87 -6.47 -38.91
CA ALA A 530 -7.52 -5.16 -38.38
C ALA A 530 -8.68 -4.16 -38.45
N GLU A 531 -9.50 -4.19 -39.52
CA GLU A 531 -10.75 -3.42 -39.60
C GLU A 531 -11.74 -3.78 -38.48
N ARG A 532 -11.84 -5.08 -38.15
CA ARG A 532 -12.68 -5.52 -37.03
C ARG A 532 -12.19 -4.94 -35.70
N LEU A 533 -10.87 -4.96 -35.45
CA LEU A 533 -10.29 -4.35 -34.23
C LEU A 533 -10.55 -2.84 -34.19
N HIS A 534 -10.35 -2.15 -35.32
CA HIS A 534 -10.63 -0.73 -35.45
C HIS A 534 -12.09 -0.38 -35.12
N ALA A 535 -13.03 -1.19 -35.60
CA ALA A 535 -14.46 -1.04 -35.32
C ALA A 535 -14.81 -1.31 -33.83
N LEU A 536 -14.20 -2.33 -33.22
CA LEU A 536 -14.38 -2.60 -31.78
C LEU A 536 -13.89 -1.45 -30.90
N LEU A 537 -12.73 -0.89 -31.23
CA LEU A 537 -12.20 0.31 -30.53
C LEU A 537 -13.08 1.55 -30.77
N ALA A 538 -13.82 1.62 -31.88
CA ALA A 538 -14.72 2.73 -32.18
C ALA A 538 -15.91 2.84 -31.22
N SER A 539 -16.44 1.71 -30.79
CA SER A 539 -17.60 1.61 -29.92
C SER A 539 -17.25 1.47 -28.42
N TRP A 540 -15.96 1.50 -28.10
CA TRP A 540 -15.52 1.32 -26.71
C TRP A 540 -15.80 2.55 -25.84
N ASP A 541 -16.37 2.31 -24.69
CA ASP A 541 -16.69 3.34 -23.68
C ASP A 541 -15.51 3.74 -22.76
N GLY A 542 -14.34 3.17 -22.98
CA GLY A 542 -13.13 3.42 -22.17
C GLY A 542 -13.05 2.62 -20.88
N ARG A 543 -13.96 1.69 -20.62
CA ARG A 543 -14.01 0.93 -19.36
C ARG A 543 -13.24 -0.40 -19.48
N ALA A 544 -12.47 -0.70 -18.46
CA ALA A 544 -11.68 -1.93 -18.33
C ALA A 544 -12.44 -2.97 -17.48
N GLU A 545 -13.65 -3.34 -17.92
CA GLU A 545 -14.43 -4.41 -17.30
C GLU A 545 -13.91 -5.79 -17.73
N VAL A 546 -14.17 -6.81 -16.94
CA VAL A 546 -13.71 -8.20 -17.19
C VAL A 546 -14.08 -8.68 -18.60
N GLY A 547 -15.29 -8.35 -19.09
CA GLY A 547 -15.80 -8.70 -20.41
C GLY A 547 -15.31 -7.81 -21.55
N SER A 548 -14.53 -6.76 -21.31
CA SER A 548 -14.18 -5.76 -22.31
C SER A 548 -13.15 -6.30 -23.32
N VAL A 549 -13.61 -6.62 -24.54
CA VAL A 549 -12.73 -6.98 -25.66
C VAL A 549 -11.88 -5.78 -26.09
N ALA A 550 -12.47 -4.59 -26.14
CA ALA A 550 -11.78 -3.39 -26.58
C ALA A 550 -10.63 -2.99 -25.63
N MET A 551 -10.75 -3.25 -24.32
CA MET A 551 -9.64 -3.05 -23.38
C MET A 551 -8.47 -3.99 -23.67
N ALA A 552 -8.73 -5.27 -23.98
CA ALA A 552 -7.69 -6.22 -24.35
C ALA A 552 -6.96 -5.76 -25.63
N ILE A 553 -7.69 -5.30 -26.63
CA ILE A 553 -7.11 -4.72 -27.86
C ILE A 553 -6.29 -3.47 -27.53
N ALA A 554 -6.81 -2.56 -26.70
CA ALA A 554 -6.11 -1.33 -26.29
C ALA A 554 -4.79 -1.63 -25.55
N PHE A 555 -4.79 -2.64 -24.69
CA PHE A 555 -3.59 -3.09 -23.97
C PHE A 555 -2.53 -3.62 -24.93
N LEU A 556 -2.91 -4.49 -25.86
CA LEU A 556 -1.99 -5.03 -26.87
C LEU A 556 -1.50 -3.95 -27.83
N LEU A 557 -2.37 -3.03 -28.25
CA LEU A 557 -2.01 -1.90 -29.12
C LEU A 557 -1.01 -0.95 -28.42
N ASN A 558 -1.20 -0.67 -27.11
CA ASN A 558 -0.23 0.11 -26.35
C ASN A 558 1.18 -0.51 -26.37
N ARG A 559 1.26 -1.84 -26.39
CA ARG A 559 2.53 -2.58 -26.47
C ARG A 559 3.11 -2.68 -27.88
N ALA A 560 2.25 -2.69 -28.91
CA ALA A 560 2.66 -2.75 -30.30
C ALA A 560 3.19 -1.40 -30.83
N LEU A 561 2.80 -0.29 -30.20
CA LEU A 561 3.25 1.03 -30.56
C LEU A 561 4.57 1.37 -29.85
N GLU A 562 5.58 1.85 -30.61
CA GLU A 562 6.91 2.20 -30.09
C GLU A 562 6.89 3.11 -28.86
N ASN A 563 6.00 4.11 -28.87
CA ASN A 563 5.83 5.09 -27.77
C ASN A 563 4.56 4.81 -26.94
N GLY A 564 3.94 3.65 -27.11
CA GLY A 564 2.65 3.35 -26.51
C GLY A 564 1.51 4.26 -27.01
N LEU A 565 0.35 4.19 -26.36
CA LEU A 565 -0.78 5.09 -26.63
C LEU A 565 -0.48 6.51 -26.17
N PRO A 566 -0.87 7.54 -26.96
CA PRO A 566 -0.70 8.93 -26.56
C PRO A 566 -1.32 9.23 -25.19
N ALA A 567 -0.63 10.03 -24.39
CA ALA A 567 -1.15 10.46 -23.11
C ALA A 567 -2.20 11.55 -23.28
N PRO A 568 -3.31 11.54 -22.52
CA PRO A 568 -4.28 12.64 -22.54
C PRO A 568 -3.64 13.92 -22.04
N VAL A 569 -4.15 15.06 -22.48
CA VAL A 569 -3.81 16.35 -21.91
C VAL A 569 -4.59 16.48 -20.61
N VAL A 570 -3.87 16.64 -19.51
CA VAL A 570 -4.43 17.03 -18.23
C VAL A 570 -4.26 18.53 -18.10
N ARG A 571 -5.35 19.28 -18.09
CA ARG A 571 -5.26 20.73 -17.84
C ARG A 571 -4.75 20.98 -16.44
N GLN A 572 -3.59 21.60 -16.36
CA GLN A 572 -3.01 22.05 -15.11
C GLN A 572 -3.69 23.38 -14.67
N PHE A 573 -3.75 23.57 -13.37
CA PHE A 573 -4.59 24.55 -12.68
C PHE A 573 -4.18 26.01 -12.79
N ASP A 574 -3.74 26.54 -13.87
CA ASP A 574 -3.37 27.95 -13.95
C ASP A 574 -4.60 28.90 -14.06
N ASP A 575 -5.78 28.33 -14.29
CA ASP A 575 -7.04 29.06 -14.30
C ASP A 575 -8.05 28.46 -13.31
N PRO A 576 -8.37 29.15 -12.19
CA PRO A 576 -9.36 28.68 -11.21
C PRO A 576 -10.78 28.53 -11.74
N GLN A 577 -11.08 29.03 -12.94
CA GLN A 577 -12.39 28.94 -13.58
C GLN A 577 -12.52 27.75 -14.53
N ASN A 578 -11.43 27.10 -14.89
CA ASN A 578 -11.47 25.94 -15.77
C ASN A 578 -11.39 24.64 -14.98
N ASP A 579 -12.45 23.84 -15.05
CA ASP A 579 -12.46 22.46 -14.60
C ASP A 579 -11.31 21.68 -15.25
N PRO A 580 -10.60 20.82 -14.49
CA PRO A 580 -9.57 19.97 -15.03
C PRO A 580 -10.22 18.89 -15.91
N GLU A 581 -10.45 19.21 -17.16
CA GLU A 581 -10.90 18.22 -18.13
C GLU A 581 -9.72 17.42 -18.65
N LEU A 582 -9.88 16.11 -18.65
CA LEU A 582 -9.06 15.19 -19.42
C LEU A 582 -9.40 15.39 -20.90
N GLN A 583 -8.44 15.81 -21.71
CA GLN A 583 -8.62 16.05 -23.12
C GLN A 583 -7.82 15.08 -23.96
N GLU A 584 -8.29 14.86 -25.19
CA GLU A 584 -7.53 14.11 -26.16
C GLU A 584 -6.19 14.80 -26.46
N PRO A 585 -5.10 14.01 -26.66
CA PRO A 585 -3.81 14.57 -27.05
C PRO A 585 -3.93 15.24 -28.43
N THR A 586 -3.41 16.46 -28.54
CA THR A 586 -3.39 17.23 -29.78
C THR A 586 -2.12 17.02 -30.59
N GLU A 587 -1.00 16.77 -29.91
CA GLU A 587 0.31 16.50 -30.51
C GLU A 587 0.93 15.24 -29.91
N PHE A 588 1.34 14.32 -30.77
CA PHE A 588 1.99 13.07 -30.37
C PHE A 588 2.74 12.45 -31.55
N PRO A 589 3.85 11.69 -31.29
CA PRO A 589 4.74 11.18 -32.34
C PRO A 589 4.13 10.06 -33.18
N THR A 590 3.11 9.34 -32.68
CA THR A 590 2.54 8.17 -33.35
C THR A 590 1.80 8.55 -34.61
N SER A 591 2.26 8.08 -35.78
CA SER A 591 1.63 8.37 -37.07
C SER A 591 0.38 7.46 -37.32
N ALA A 592 -0.46 7.87 -38.26
CA ALA A 592 -1.59 7.08 -38.73
C ALA A 592 -1.13 5.70 -39.26
N GLY A 593 -0.01 5.65 -39.99
CA GLY A 593 0.59 4.41 -40.45
C GLY A 593 1.13 3.51 -39.32
N ALA A 594 1.64 4.09 -38.23
CA ALA A 594 2.03 3.31 -37.06
C ALA A 594 0.82 2.68 -36.35
N TYR A 595 -0.27 3.43 -36.23
CA TYR A 595 -1.53 2.92 -35.70
C TYR A 595 -2.08 1.76 -36.56
N ALA A 596 -2.09 1.91 -37.88
CA ALA A 596 -2.53 0.85 -38.82
C ALA A 596 -1.69 -0.43 -38.65
N ARG A 597 -0.36 -0.30 -38.65
CA ARG A 597 0.53 -1.45 -38.42
C ARG A 597 0.35 -2.06 -37.04
N GLY A 598 0.11 -1.27 -36.02
CA GLY A 598 -0.19 -1.76 -34.68
C GLY A 598 -1.46 -2.62 -34.65
N LEU A 599 -2.52 -2.22 -35.37
CA LEU A 599 -3.74 -3.03 -35.50
C LEU A 599 -3.48 -4.36 -36.20
N GLU A 600 -2.69 -4.36 -37.29
CA GLU A 600 -2.32 -5.60 -38.00
C GLU A 600 -1.54 -6.55 -37.08
N GLN A 601 -0.55 -6.06 -36.35
CA GLN A 601 0.23 -6.85 -35.42
C GLN A 601 -0.64 -7.44 -34.29
N VAL A 602 -1.58 -6.64 -33.75
CA VAL A 602 -2.50 -7.09 -32.69
C VAL A 602 -3.45 -8.14 -33.25
N ALA A 603 -3.98 -7.96 -34.49
CA ALA A 603 -4.84 -8.93 -35.11
C ALA A 603 -4.13 -10.26 -35.37
N GLU A 604 -2.90 -10.20 -35.92
CA GLU A 604 -2.08 -11.38 -36.15
C GLU A 604 -1.79 -12.13 -34.83
N LYS A 605 -1.39 -11.39 -33.79
CA LYS A 605 -1.11 -11.95 -32.46
C LYS A 605 -2.33 -12.64 -31.85
N LEU A 606 -3.50 -11.97 -31.85
CA LEU A 606 -4.73 -12.52 -31.28
C LEU A 606 -5.17 -13.80 -32.01
N LEU A 607 -5.10 -13.83 -33.36
CA LEU A 607 -5.44 -15.01 -34.14
C LEU A 607 -4.42 -16.14 -33.92
N ALA A 608 -3.13 -15.85 -33.86
CA ALA A 608 -2.07 -16.85 -33.68
C ALA A 608 -2.10 -17.49 -32.28
N GLU A 609 -2.27 -16.68 -31.23
CA GLU A 609 -2.19 -17.15 -29.86
C GLU A 609 -3.53 -17.64 -29.28
N HIS A 610 -4.64 -17.06 -29.73
CA HIS A 610 -5.98 -17.34 -29.17
C HIS A 610 -7.03 -17.82 -30.17
N GLY A 611 -6.73 -17.78 -31.46
CA GLY A 611 -7.68 -18.19 -32.51
C GLY A 611 -8.91 -17.27 -32.66
N THR A 612 -8.93 -16.10 -31.99
CA THR A 612 -10.04 -15.15 -31.98
C THR A 612 -9.54 -13.71 -31.87
N LEU A 613 -10.29 -12.79 -32.47
CA LEU A 613 -10.07 -11.34 -32.30
C LEU A 613 -10.78 -10.77 -31.07
N GLU A 614 -11.68 -11.53 -30.47
CA GLU A 614 -12.58 -11.07 -29.40
C GLU A 614 -12.19 -11.69 -28.04
N LYS A 615 -10.95 -11.55 -27.65
CA LYS A 615 -10.43 -12.00 -26.35
C LYS A 615 -10.87 -11.03 -25.25
N PRO A 616 -11.66 -11.47 -24.24
CA PRO A 616 -12.06 -10.60 -23.13
C PRO A 616 -10.87 -10.19 -22.25
N TRP A 617 -10.93 -8.98 -21.67
CA TRP A 617 -9.88 -8.45 -20.79
C TRP A 617 -9.58 -9.37 -19.60
N GLY A 618 -10.60 -9.89 -18.93
CA GLY A 618 -10.43 -10.80 -17.79
C GLY A 618 -9.84 -12.16 -18.11
N GLU A 619 -9.64 -12.51 -19.41
CA GLU A 619 -8.87 -13.69 -19.80
C GLU A 619 -7.37 -13.36 -20.02
N MET A 620 -7.03 -12.07 -20.05
CA MET A 620 -5.67 -11.57 -20.22
C MET A 620 -5.12 -10.87 -18.96
N HIS A 621 -6.00 -10.50 -18.06
CA HIS A 621 -5.69 -9.75 -16.83
C HIS A 621 -6.32 -10.46 -15.65
N VAL A 622 -5.50 -11.22 -14.92
CA VAL A 622 -5.99 -12.17 -13.94
C VAL A 622 -5.26 -12.06 -12.61
N LEU A 623 -5.99 -12.36 -11.55
CA LEU A 623 -5.46 -12.56 -10.22
C LEU A 623 -5.18 -14.04 -9.99
N PRO A 624 -3.94 -14.47 -9.79
CA PRO A 624 -3.63 -15.87 -9.50
C PRO A 624 -4.20 -16.29 -8.13
N ARG A 625 -4.91 -17.42 -8.10
CA ARG A 625 -5.50 -17.98 -6.87
C ARG A 625 -5.30 -19.49 -6.81
N PRO A 626 -5.29 -20.11 -5.61
CA PRO A 626 -5.04 -21.56 -5.45
C PRO A 626 -6.03 -22.45 -6.21
N ARG A 627 -7.25 -21.97 -6.47
CA ARG A 627 -8.30 -22.70 -7.19
C ARG A 627 -8.38 -22.36 -8.70
N GLY A 628 -7.47 -21.55 -9.21
CA GLY A 628 -7.40 -21.07 -10.60
C GLY A 628 -7.43 -19.55 -10.68
N ASP A 629 -6.93 -19.03 -11.77
CA ASP A 629 -6.87 -17.60 -12.04
C ASP A 629 -8.28 -16.99 -12.12
N ILE A 630 -8.47 -15.82 -11.53
CA ILE A 630 -9.71 -15.05 -11.56
C ILE A 630 -9.49 -13.83 -12.44
N GLY A 631 -10.30 -13.68 -13.52
CA GLY A 631 -10.30 -12.48 -14.34
C GLY A 631 -10.76 -11.26 -13.54
N ILE A 632 -9.99 -10.17 -13.57
CA ILE A 632 -10.29 -8.97 -12.80
C ILE A 632 -10.40 -7.72 -13.70
N PRO A 633 -11.26 -6.75 -13.28
CA PRO A 633 -11.38 -5.47 -13.97
C PRO A 633 -10.24 -4.52 -13.61
N GLY A 634 -10.23 -3.35 -14.27
CA GLY A 634 -9.34 -2.25 -13.96
C GLY A 634 -8.18 -2.10 -14.92
N GLY A 635 -7.47 -0.98 -14.81
CA GLY A 635 -6.39 -0.63 -15.70
C GLY A 635 -5.08 -1.30 -15.30
N ALA A 636 -4.27 -1.62 -16.28
CA ALA A 636 -2.89 -2.04 -16.13
C ALA A 636 -1.95 -0.83 -15.91
N ASN A 637 -0.68 -1.06 -15.59
CA ASN A 637 0.27 -0.02 -15.19
C ASN A 637 0.34 1.18 -16.17
N ALA A 638 0.56 0.94 -17.46
CA ALA A 638 0.65 2.01 -18.46
C ALA A 638 -0.71 2.62 -18.79
N LEU A 639 -1.80 1.91 -18.54
CA LEU A 639 -3.19 2.25 -18.86
C LEU A 639 -4.02 2.38 -17.57
N ARG A 640 -3.66 3.33 -16.71
CA ARG A 640 -4.24 3.47 -15.37
C ARG A 640 -5.70 3.94 -15.40
N ALA A 641 -6.53 3.21 -14.66
CA ALA A 641 -7.81 3.66 -14.13
C ALA A 641 -7.65 4.10 -12.66
N LEU A 642 -8.73 4.49 -12.00
CA LEU A 642 -8.74 4.61 -10.53
C LEU A 642 -8.58 3.23 -9.91
N LEU A 643 -9.48 2.31 -10.23
CA LEU A 643 -9.33 0.90 -9.91
C LEU A 643 -8.34 0.26 -10.87
N GLY A 644 -7.32 -0.42 -10.34
CA GLY A 644 -6.34 -1.07 -11.19
C GLY A 644 -5.45 -2.06 -10.47
N ALA A 645 -4.96 -3.01 -11.24
CA ALA A 645 -3.99 -3.99 -10.80
C ALA A 645 -2.98 -4.25 -11.93
N TRP A 646 -1.75 -4.62 -11.57
CA TRP A 646 -0.69 -4.90 -12.54
C TRP A 646 0.35 -5.83 -11.96
N ARG A 647 1.29 -6.27 -12.81
CA ARG A 647 2.42 -7.10 -12.41
C ARG A 647 3.65 -6.22 -12.18
N GLY A 648 4.33 -6.47 -11.08
CA GLY A 648 5.57 -5.79 -10.74
C GLY A 648 5.37 -4.39 -10.19
N TRP A 649 6.48 -3.65 -10.09
CA TRP A 649 6.50 -2.27 -9.65
C TRP A 649 6.17 -1.33 -10.82
N TRP A 650 5.64 -0.17 -10.53
CA TRP A 650 5.10 0.78 -11.52
C TRP A 650 6.12 1.30 -12.56
N ASP A 651 7.41 1.17 -12.33
CA ASP A 651 8.50 1.58 -13.24
C ASP A 651 9.09 0.42 -14.07
N VAL A 652 8.63 -0.81 -13.82
CA VAL A 652 9.05 -1.99 -14.60
C VAL A 652 8.11 -2.15 -15.78
N PRO A 653 8.62 -2.49 -16.98
CA PRO A 653 7.76 -2.87 -18.08
C PRO A 653 6.80 -3.98 -17.67
N GLU A 654 5.53 -3.82 -18.04
CA GLU A 654 4.51 -4.83 -17.77
C GLU A 654 4.94 -6.18 -18.32
N GLU A 655 5.19 -7.14 -17.43
CA GLU A 655 5.48 -8.50 -17.84
C GLU A 655 4.18 -9.24 -18.10
N VAL A 656 4.15 -9.91 -19.23
CA VAL A 656 3.11 -10.87 -19.63
C VAL A 656 3.77 -12.23 -19.62
N ASP A 657 3.11 -13.22 -19.10
CA ASP A 657 3.64 -14.59 -19.12
C ASP A 657 3.71 -15.14 -20.56
N SER A 658 4.37 -16.28 -20.74
CA SER A 658 4.54 -16.89 -22.07
C SER A 658 3.23 -17.27 -22.76
N ASP A 659 2.13 -17.38 -22.00
CA ASP A 659 0.76 -17.63 -22.49
C ASP A 659 -0.02 -16.33 -22.85
N GLY A 660 0.65 -15.18 -22.82
CA GLY A 660 0.03 -13.88 -23.12
C GLY A 660 -0.83 -13.31 -22.00
N VAL A 661 -0.83 -13.91 -20.80
CA VAL A 661 -1.64 -13.50 -19.65
C VAL A 661 -0.83 -12.66 -18.68
N GLN A 662 -1.39 -11.57 -18.19
CA GLN A 662 -0.84 -10.76 -17.11
C GLN A 662 -1.40 -11.24 -15.77
N ARG A 663 -0.56 -11.94 -14.99
CA ARG A 663 -0.89 -12.34 -13.64
C ARG A 663 -0.45 -11.26 -12.67
N VAL A 664 -1.42 -10.54 -12.13
CA VAL A 664 -1.19 -9.35 -11.31
C VAL A 664 -0.80 -9.71 -9.87
N ASN A 665 0.00 -8.84 -9.25
CA ASN A 665 0.44 -9.00 -7.86
C ASN A 665 0.47 -7.69 -7.07
N PHE A 666 0.08 -6.58 -7.68
CA PHE A 666 0.05 -5.25 -7.06
C PHE A 666 -1.13 -4.42 -7.58
N GLY A 667 -1.69 -3.53 -6.77
CA GLY A 667 -2.75 -2.61 -7.19
C GLY A 667 -3.75 -2.31 -6.08
N SER A 668 -4.95 -1.90 -6.48
CA SER A 668 -6.11 -1.67 -5.60
C SER A 668 -6.42 -2.92 -4.79
N ARG A 669 -6.17 -2.86 -3.47
CA ARG A 669 -6.23 -4.07 -2.64
C ARG A 669 -7.50 -4.16 -1.81
N THR A 670 -7.73 -3.20 -0.93
CA THR A 670 -8.88 -3.18 -0.03
C THR A 670 -9.61 -1.87 -0.17
N LEU A 671 -10.72 -1.91 -0.87
CA LEU A 671 -11.58 -0.76 -1.10
C LEU A 671 -12.57 -0.64 0.07
N ARG A 672 -12.71 0.57 0.60
CA ARG A 672 -13.62 0.83 1.70
C ARG A 672 -14.38 2.12 1.48
N PHE A 673 -15.69 2.06 1.66
CA PHE A 673 -16.62 3.18 1.60
C PHE A 673 -17.35 3.28 2.93
N SER A 674 -17.22 4.41 3.62
CA SER A 674 -17.89 4.67 4.89
C SER A 674 -18.85 5.85 4.75
N GLU A 675 -20.04 5.70 5.32
CA GLU A 675 -21.06 6.73 5.43
C GLU A 675 -21.26 7.06 6.91
N LEU A 676 -21.09 8.33 7.27
CA LEU A 676 -21.21 8.82 8.63
C LEU A 676 -22.33 9.85 8.71
N GLY A 677 -23.36 9.55 9.47
CA GLY A 677 -24.50 10.44 9.64
C GLY A 677 -25.05 10.44 11.06
N PRO A 678 -26.04 11.28 11.34
CA PRO A 678 -26.66 11.34 12.65
C PRO A 678 -27.28 10.02 13.12
N GLN A 679 -27.69 9.17 12.18
CA GLN A 679 -28.32 7.87 12.45
C GLN A 679 -27.32 6.73 12.69
N GLY A 680 -26.02 6.97 12.50
CA GLY A 680 -24.99 5.96 12.68
C GLY A 680 -23.93 5.99 11.59
N THR A 681 -23.11 4.95 11.60
CA THR A 681 -22.07 4.71 10.62
C THR A 681 -22.37 3.42 9.88
N SER A 682 -22.30 3.43 8.56
CA SER A 682 -22.36 2.22 7.75
C SER A 682 -21.10 2.08 6.89
N VAL A 683 -20.69 0.85 6.65
CA VAL A 683 -19.46 0.54 5.92
C VAL A 683 -19.73 -0.50 4.85
N ARG A 684 -19.13 -0.29 3.69
CA ARG A 684 -19.03 -1.27 2.60
C ARG A 684 -17.58 -1.42 2.17
N SER A 685 -17.17 -2.62 1.85
CA SER A 685 -15.79 -2.90 1.47
C SER A 685 -15.67 -4.09 0.53
N VAL A 686 -14.52 -4.23 -0.08
CA VAL A 686 -14.11 -5.46 -0.78
C VAL A 686 -12.58 -5.53 -0.83
N THR A 687 -12.05 -6.72 -0.71
CA THR A 687 -10.61 -6.98 -0.85
C THR A 687 -10.36 -7.91 -2.02
N ILE A 688 -9.51 -7.46 -2.96
CA ILE A 688 -9.15 -8.27 -4.13
C ILE A 688 -8.51 -9.61 -3.73
N THR A 689 -7.80 -9.64 -2.63
CA THR A 689 -7.05 -10.83 -2.17
C THR A 689 -7.86 -11.78 -1.28
N GLY A 690 -9.12 -11.45 -0.95
CA GLY A 690 -9.80 -12.11 0.15
C GLY A 690 -9.24 -11.71 1.51
N GLN A 691 -9.80 -12.23 2.60
CA GLN A 691 -9.34 -11.94 3.96
C GLN A 691 -8.04 -12.67 4.32
N ILE A 692 -7.87 -13.88 3.82
CA ILE A 692 -6.74 -14.75 4.17
C ILE A 692 -5.73 -14.78 3.00
N PRO A 693 -4.43 -14.57 3.25
CA PRO A 693 -3.42 -14.69 2.21
C PRO A 693 -3.37 -16.11 1.64
N ALA A 694 -3.21 -16.21 0.31
CA ALA A 694 -3.28 -17.49 -0.41
C ALA A 694 -2.24 -18.52 0.07
N GLY A 695 -1.08 -18.07 0.53
CA GLY A 695 0.01 -18.92 1.02
C GLY A 695 -0.20 -19.46 2.44
N GLU A 696 -1.12 -18.89 3.22
CA GLU A 696 -1.36 -19.28 4.61
C GLU A 696 -2.33 -20.46 4.74
N HIS A 697 -3.50 -20.32 4.15
CA HIS A 697 -4.57 -21.30 4.23
C HIS A 697 -5.19 -21.54 2.85
N PRO A 698 -4.51 -22.19 1.91
CA PRO A 698 -4.94 -22.30 0.51
C PRO A 698 -6.28 -23.02 0.33
N GLY A 699 -6.72 -23.80 1.31
CA GLY A 699 -8.04 -24.46 1.33
C GLY A 699 -9.19 -23.59 1.83
N SER A 700 -8.91 -22.42 2.41
CA SER A 700 -9.94 -21.52 2.93
C SER A 700 -10.75 -20.89 1.79
N PRO A 701 -12.09 -20.76 1.94
CA PRO A 701 -12.90 -20.00 0.99
C PRO A 701 -12.51 -18.51 0.99
N HIS A 702 -12.03 -17.99 2.11
CA HIS A 702 -11.68 -16.58 2.33
C HIS A 702 -10.39 -16.15 1.60
N VAL A 703 -9.82 -17.03 0.81
CA VAL A 703 -8.75 -16.72 -0.15
C VAL A 703 -9.31 -16.15 -1.45
N THR A 704 -10.60 -16.46 -1.80
CA THR A 704 -11.17 -16.14 -3.11
C THR A 704 -12.53 -15.44 -3.08
N ASP A 705 -13.32 -15.60 -2.03
CA ASP A 705 -14.71 -15.15 -1.94
C ASP A 705 -14.90 -13.65 -2.24
N GLN A 706 -14.02 -12.80 -1.74
CA GLN A 706 -14.05 -11.37 -2.03
C GLN A 706 -13.40 -11.02 -3.39
N SER A 707 -12.48 -11.87 -3.90
CA SER A 707 -11.92 -11.68 -5.25
C SER A 707 -13.01 -11.75 -6.33
N GLU A 708 -14.01 -12.61 -6.11
CA GLU A 708 -15.16 -12.72 -7.01
C GLU A 708 -16.09 -11.50 -6.95
N LEU A 709 -16.27 -10.91 -5.75
CA LEU A 709 -17.00 -9.64 -5.61
C LEU A 709 -16.28 -8.51 -6.33
N TYR A 710 -14.94 -8.42 -6.13
CA TYR A 710 -14.11 -7.44 -6.80
C TYR A 710 -14.19 -7.57 -8.33
N ALA A 711 -14.16 -8.79 -8.85
CA ALA A 711 -14.30 -9.05 -10.29
C ALA A 711 -15.64 -8.55 -10.87
N ARG A 712 -16.70 -8.52 -10.07
CA ARG A 712 -18.03 -7.99 -10.41
C ARG A 712 -18.22 -6.51 -10.06
N LEU A 713 -17.19 -5.82 -9.52
CA LEU A 713 -17.29 -4.44 -9.03
C LEU A 713 -18.35 -4.27 -7.93
N GLU A 714 -18.39 -5.21 -7.00
CA GLU A 714 -19.35 -5.25 -5.88
C GLU A 714 -18.65 -5.01 -4.55
N LEU A 715 -19.30 -4.23 -3.67
CA LEU A 715 -18.89 -4.02 -2.29
C LEU A 715 -19.80 -4.82 -1.35
N LYS A 716 -19.20 -5.62 -0.46
CA LYS A 716 -19.95 -6.26 0.62
C LYS A 716 -20.34 -5.27 1.71
N HIS A 717 -21.41 -5.53 2.44
CA HIS A 717 -21.66 -4.90 3.72
C HIS A 717 -20.60 -5.36 4.74
N PHE A 718 -20.08 -4.43 5.52
CA PHE A 718 -19.16 -4.71 6.62
C PHE A 718 -19.92 -4.49 7.94
N PRO A 719 -20.29 -5.54 8.69
CA PRO A 719 -21.04 -5.39 9.93
C PRO A 719 -20.14 -4.76 11.00
N ILE A 720 -20.68 -3.76 11.71
CA ILE A 720 -19.97 -3.09 12.81
C ILE A 720 -20.79 -3.11 14.11
N GLU A 721 -22.10 -3.27 14.02
CA GLU A 721 -22.94 -3.44 15.20
C GLU A 721 -22.83 -4.88 15.71
N ARG A 722 -22.76 -5.06 17.02
CA ARG A 722 -22.56 -6.38 17.61
C ARG A 722 -23.62 -7.39 17.16
N ASP A 723 -24.89 -6.99 17.15
CA ASP A 723 -25.99 -7.87 16.76
C ASP A 723 -25.89 -8.30 15.27
N GLU A 724 -25.42 -7.39 14.40
CA GLU A 724 -25.16 -7.70 12.98
C GLU A 724 -24.00 -8.69 12.85
N VAL A 725 -22.90 -8.45 13.57
CA VAL A 725 -21.73 -9.35 13.58
C VAL A 725 -22.11 -10.74 14.06
N GLU A 726 -22.86 -10.84 15.17
CA GLU A 726 -23.33 -12.13 15.70
C GLU A 726 -24.27 -12.85 14.73
N ALA A 727 -25.16 -12.12 14.06
CA ALA A 727 -26.08 -12.68 13.06
C ALA A 727 -25.31 -13.20 11.84
N ASP A 728 -24.33 -12.45 11.35
CA ASP A 728 -23.52 -12.84 10.20
C ASP A 728 -22.62 -14.04 10.52
N ALA A 729 -21.98 -14.07 11.69
CA ALA A 729 -21.16 -15.19 12.14
C ALA A 729 -21.99 -16.48 12.31
N ARG A 730 -23.24 -16.41 12.81
CA ARG A 730 -24.12 -17.56 12.93
C ARG A 730 -24.57 -18.12 11.57
N ALA A 731 -24.70 -17.27 10.55
CA ALA A 731 -25.05 -17.70 9.21
C ALA A 731 -23.94 -18.55 8.56
N THR A 732 -22.70 -18.42 9.02
CA THR A 732 -21.54 -19.15 8.52
C THR A 732 -21.31 -20.51 9.19
N ASP A 733 -21.89 -20.77 10.39
CA ASP A 733 -21.83 -22.07 11.06
C ASP A 733 -22.41 -23.23 10.21
N HIS A 734 -23.17 -22.93 9.17
CA HIS A 734 -23.73 -23.90 8.23
C HIS A 734 -22.82 -24.20 7.01
N VAL A 735 -21.81 -23.39 6.78
CA VAL A 735 -20.80 -23.66 5.73
C VAL A 735 -19.61 -24.31 6.43
N ALA A 736 -19.44 -25.61 6.23
CA ALA A 736 -18.33 -26.38 6.78
C ALA A 736 -16.97 -25.81 6.34
N CYS A 737 -16.56 -24.74 6.97
CA CYS A 737 -15.19 -24.24 6.89
C CYS A 737 -14.34 -25.11 7.80
N ASN A 738 -13.64 -26.10 7.24
CA ASN A 738 -12.71 -26.99 7.91
C ASN A 738 -11.47 -26.29 8.51
N HIS A 739 -11.58 -25.03 8.84
CA HIS A 739 -10.53 -24.27 9.53
C HIS A 739 -10.99 -24.07 10.96
N GLY A 740 -10.52 -25.02 11.77
CA GLY A 740 -10.81 -25.22 13.15
C GLY A 740 -11.11 -23.95 13.92
N ALA A 741 -12.20 -24.09 14.63
CA ALA A 741 -12.57 -23.37 15.82
C ALA A 741 -12.77 -21.87 15.64
N PHE A 742 -14.01 -21.52 15.40
CA PHE A 742 -14.57 -20.36 16.09
C PHE A 742 -14.19 -20.50 17.56
N VAL A 743 -13.44 -19.57 18.10
CA VAL A 743 -13.27 -19.48 19.54
C VAL A 743 -14.55 -18.83 20.05
N ARG A 744 -15.60 -19.65 20.25
CA ARG A 744 -16.83 -19.24 20.90
C ARG A 744 -16.59 -19.32 22.39
N VAL A 745 -16.44 -18.19 23.04
CA VAL A 745 -16.54 -18.14 24.50
C VAL A 745 -18.02 -18.17 24.84
N GLU A 746 -18.54 -19.38 25.17
CA GLU A 746 -19.90 -19.46 25.73
C GLU A 746 -19.92 -18.77 27.10
N ARG A 747 -20.84 -17.82 27.27
CA ARG A 747 -21.12 -17.23 28.58
C ARG A 747 -21.56 -18.37 29.53
N PRO A 748 -20.99 -18.44 30.74
CA PRO A 748 -21.60 -19.29 31.76
C PRO A 748 -23.04 -18.80 31.95
N ARG A 749 -24.01 -19.72 31.77
CA ARG A 749 -25.40 -19.45 32.13
C ARG A 749 -25.40 -19.03 33.60
N ARG A 750 -25.82 -17.79 33.90
CA ARG A 750 -26.09 -17.39 35.27
C ARG A 750 -27.15 -18.36 35.82
N ALA A 751 -26.79 -19.08 36.90
CA ALA A 751 -27.69 -19.91 37.65
C ALA A 751 -28.75 -19.06 38.37
#